data_f117fd1daeecdfcad313a6e591f19e9b
#
_entry.id   f117fd1daeecdfcad313a6e591f19e9b
#
_cell.length_a   1.000
_cell.length_b   1.000
_cell.length_c   1.000
_cell.angle_alpha   90.00
_cell.angle_beta   90.00
_cell.angle_gamma   90.00
#
_symmetry.space_group_name_H-M   'P 1'
#
loop_
_entity.id
_entity.type
_entity.pdbx_description
1 polymer ?
#
loop_
_entity_poly.entity_id
_entity_poly.type
_entity_poly.pdbx_seq_one_letter_code
_entity_poly.pdbx_strand_id
1 'polypeptide(L)'
;SAPSIVRHLLWRVKNFLRWQLSPGGWTYTFFWRFGHPAALRRPILYRLALLRGWWPATKVRAHTEAGVHAEAKPAGISVVIPSRNGRELLARCLPLISDASEIIVVDNGSTDGTVDYLREMYPEVAIEESPEPLSFARAVNRGIHRARYSHVCVLNNDMLVEPGFLAALRRAFDQVPDLFSSTAQIFLPEGRRREETGKTVMPSTRGLTDFPVRCAEPIEGEDLSYVLYGSGGCTLYDVAKLAALGNFGEVYEPAYVEDLDLGFRAWQRGWPSVYCAYARVLHLHRATTSRYFSKDELDRVLEHNYIRFLARAIGNRALFRRLWPENVVRLNLTNNVPALALAAGERITRPESVADVRFLDLVNGDVAVFPGRLPQAKPVVLVASPYLPFPLAHGAAVRIYNLMRRTAADFDQVLVAFVEEARPVPEELREMCVEIVTVRRTGSHALPSTPRPETVEEFDAGSYHAALRQTVAKWHPRIAQLEFTQMAQYAPDCSPARTILVEHDITYDLYAQMLAQGEDWETRRQYERWVAFETKAWTAVDRVVVMSEKDRRLVSGSVAIPNGVDLERFQPSEHTPDPRRLLFIGSFAHRPNVLAVEFFLREVWPHLENVTLHVIAGQRHERFWDLYSPGVEVEGFVSDVRPAYARAAIVIAPLVASAGTNIKIMEAMAMGKAIISSEAGVHGLDELENGKDVIVTRSAEEMSSAISRLLDNPEERVSLERHARATAERIYGWDAIAVRQKQLYEEL
;
A
#
# COMPACT_ATOMS: atom_id res chain seq x y z
N SER A 1 -1.53 -34.57 26.49
CA SER A 1 -1.50 -36.03 26.40
C SER A 1 -0.91 -36.49 25.07
N ALA A 2 -0.44 -37.74 24.98
CA ALA A 2 0.31 -38.31 23.85
C ALA A 2 -0.36 -38.12 22.45
N PRO A 3 -1.70 -38.17 22.27
CA PRO A 3 -2.33 -37.97 20.95
C PRO A 3 -2.17 -36.57 20.39
N SER A 4 -2.05 -35.53 21.21
CA SER A 4 -1.90 -34.14 20.76
C SER A 4 -0.47 -33.87 20.26
N ILE A 5 0.52 -34.46 20.90
CA ILE A 5 1.93 -34.34 20.50
C ILE A 5 2.15 -34.99 19.13
N VAL A 6 1.56 -36.19 18.89
CA VAL A 6 1.65 -36.89 17.61
C VAL A 6 0.98 -36.09 16.47
N ARG A 7 -0.20 -35.56 16.72
CA ARG A 7 -0.90 -34.69 15.72
C ARG A 7 -0.08 -33.45 15.41
N HIS A 8 0.53 -32.84 16.42
CA HIS A 8 1.42 -31.69 16.22
C HIS A 8 2.66 -32.08 15.39
N LEU A 9 3.30 -33.21 15.69
CA LEU A 9 4.46 -33.67 14.94
C LEU A 9 4.07 -33.89 13.46
N LEU A 10 2.95 -34.58 13.23
CA LEU A 10 2.41 -34.83 11.90
C LEU A 10 2.07 -33.51 11.15
N TRP A 11 1.50 -32.54 11.85
CA TRP A 11 1.22 -31.22 11.28
C TRP A 11 2.52 -30.48 10.90
N ARG A 12 3.53 -30.49 11.79
CA ARG A 12 4.87 -29.92 11.48
C ARG A 12 5.52 -30.59 10.28
N VAL A 13 5.48 -31.91 10.21
CA VAL A 13 6.03 -32.69 9.09
C VAL A 13 5.26 -32.32 7.80
N LYS A 14 3.92 -32.30 7.85
CA LYS A 14 3.08 -31.93 6.70
C LYS A 14 3.38 -30.51 6.21
N ASN A 15 3.52 -29.55 7.12
CA ASN A 15 3.80 -28.16 6.75
C ASN A 15 5.25 -27.98 6.29
N PHE A 16 6.21 -28.68 6.90
CA PHE A 16 7.57 -28.71 6.40
C PHE A 16 7.65 -29.29 4.99
N LEU A 17 6.94 -30.37 4.69
CA LEU A 17 6.89 -30.95 3.34
C LEU A 17 6.21 -29.99 2.33
N ARG A 18 5.11 -29.34 2.73
CA ARG A 18 4.47 -28.31 1.90
C ARG A 18 5.42 -27.15 1.60
N TRP A 19 6.15 -26.67 2.61
CA TRP A 19 7.14 -25.63 2.41
C TRP A 19 8.28 -26.09 1.51
N GLN A 20 8.77 -27.33 1.69
CA GLN A 20 9.81 -27.89 0.82
C GLN A 20 9.41 -27.94 -0.67
N LEU A 21 8.10 -28.11 -0.95
CA LEU A 21 7.53 -28.17 -2.30
C LEU A 21 7.04 -26.81 -2.82
N SER A 22 7.09 -25.76 -2.01
CA SER A 22 6.69 -24.40 -2.38
C SER A 22 7.88 -23.55 -2.85
N PRO A 23 7.63 -22.44 -3.60
CA PRO A 23 8.68 -21.48 -3.95
C PRO A 23 9.44 -21.03 -2.68
N GLY A 24 10.77 -21.21 -2.67
CA GLY A 24 11.64 -20.93 -1.52
C GLY A 24 12.04 -22.15 -0.71
N GLY A 25 11.35 -23.28 -0.79
CA GLY A 25 11.74 -24.56 -0.20
C GLY A 25 12.96 -25.19 -0.89
N TRP A 26 13.79 -25.92 -0.13
CA TRP A 26 15.02 -26.52 -0.70
C TRP A 26 14.72 -27.54 -1.79
N THR A 27 13.72 -28.39 -1.60
CA THR A 27 13.32 -29.42 -2.58
C THR A 27 12.79 -28.77 -3.85
N TYR A 28 11.88 -27.76 -3.73
CA TYR A 28 11.39 -26.99 -4.86
C TYR A 28 12.52 -26.30 -5.60
N THR A 29 13.41 -25.62 -4.89
CA THR A 29 14.56 -24.90 -5.45
C THR A 29 15.50 -25.87 -6.17
N PHE A 30 15.70 -27.08 -5.63
CA PHE A 30 16.52 -28.12 -6.27
C PHE A 30 15.87 -28.57 -7.59
N PHE A 31 14.60 -28.99 -7.59
CA PHE A 31 13.92 -29.42 -8.81
C PHE A 31 13.74 -28.31 -9.83
N TRP A 32 13.43 -27.08 -9.37
CA TRP A 32 13.35 -25.92 -10.26
C TRP A 32 14.69 -25.64 -10.95
N ARG A 33 15.81 -25.76 -10.24
CA ARG A 33 17.15 -25.61 -10.79
C ARG A 33 17.46 -26.66 -11.86
N PHE A 34 17.05 -27.90 -11.67
CA PHE A 34 17.21 -28.96 -12.66
C PHE A 34 16.40 -28.67 -13.95
N GLY A 35 15.21 -28.15 -13.83
CA GLY A 35 14.36 -27.73 -14.97
C GLY A 35 14.85 -26.42 -15.66
N HIS A 36 15.73 -25.65 -15.00
CA HIS A 36 16.20 -24.36 -15.46
C HIS A 36 17.73 -24.27 -15.44
N PRO A 37 18.43 -24.65 -16.54
CA PRO A 37 19.89 -24.68 -16.57
C PRO A 37 20.57 -23.36 -16.20
N ALA A 38 19.93 -22.22 -16.51
CA ALA A 38 20.42 -20.89 -16.10
C ALA A 38 20.43 -20.72 -14.56
N ALA A 39 19.45 -21.30 -13.87
CA ALA A 39 19.37 -21.26 -12.42
C ALA A 39 20.39 -22.16 -11.70
N LEU A 40 20.84 -23.26 -12.35
CA LEU A 40 21.95 -24.09 -11.85
C LEU A 40 23.28 -23.34 -11.90
N ARG A 41 23.48 -22.49 -12.91
CA ARG A 41 24.69 -21.67 -13.02
C ARG A 41 24.76 -20.56 -11.98
N ARG A 42 23.58 -20.08 -11.50
CA ARG A 42 23.48 -18.95 -10.58
C ARG A 42 24.30 -19.10 -9.29
N PRO A 43 24.25 -20.20 -8.52
CA PRO A 43 25.03 -20.34 -7.30
C PRO A 43 26.54 -20.32 -7.53
N ILE A 44 27.00 -20.93 -8.61
CA ILE A 44 28.42 -20.94 -8.96
C ILE A 44 28.86 -19.55 -9.40
N LEU A 45 28.12 -18.92 -10.31
CA LEU A 45 28.39 -17.56 -10.80
C LEU A 45 28.26 -16.52 -9.68
N TYR A 46 27.29 -16.71 -8.77
CA TYR A 46 27.12 -15.84 -7.60
C TYR A 46 28.34 -15.93 -6.67
N ARG A 47 28.83 -17.13 -6.37
CA ARG A 47 30.07 -17.33 -5.58
C ARG A 47 31.29 -16.75 -6.26
N LEU A 48 31.43 -16.95 -7.58
CA LEU A 48 32.51 -16.34 -8.36
C LEU A 48 32.39 -14.81 -8.41
N ALA A 49 31.18 -14.28 -8.53
CA ALA A 49 30.91 -12.85 -8.47
C ALA A 49 31.16 -12.26 -7.09
N LEU A 50 30.85 -12.99 -6.02
CA LEU A 50 31.22 -12.60 -4.65
C LEU A 50 32.73 -12.50 -4.51
N LEU A 51 33.48 -13.45 -5.03
CA LEU A 51 34.94 -13.44 -4.99
C LEU A 51 35.52 -12.30 -5.84
N ARG A 52 34.98 -12.09 -7.04
CA ARG A 52 35.40 -10.99 -7.95
C ARG A 52 34.93 -9.62 -7.47
N GLY A 53 33.70 -9.50 -6.99
CA GLY A 53 33.14 -8.26 -6.47
C GLY A 53 33.66 -7.88 -5.08
N TRP A 54 34.19 -8.83 -4.33
CA TRP A 54 34.82 -8.57 -3.03
C TRP A 54 36.16 -7.84 -3.16
N TRP A 55 36.93 -8.18 -4.19
CA TRP A 55 38.24 -7.59 -4.44
C TRP A 55 38.19 -6.08 -4.72
N PRO A 56 37.33 -5.55 -5.59
CA PRO A 56 37.14 -4.10 -5.74
C PRO A 56 36.54 -3.44 -4.49
N ALA A 57 35.62 -4.13 -3.77
CA ALA A 57 34.99 -3.61 -2.56
C ALA A 57 35.97 -3.35 -1.41
N THR A 58 37.16 -3.97 -1.40
CA THR A 58 38.22 -3.73 -0.41
C THR A 58 39.09 -2.52 -0.70
N LYS A 59 39.06 -1.99 -1.92
CA LYS A 59 39.82 -0.82 -2.37
C LYS A 59 39.04 0.49 -2.37
N VAL A 60 38.00 0.56 -1.54
CA VAL A 60 37.14 1.74 -1.44
C VAL A 60 37.91 2.90 -0.82
N ARG A 61 38.05 4.01 -1.56
CA ARG A 61 38.39 5.32 -0.97
C ARG A 61 37.09 6.06 -0.68
N ALA A 62 36.96 6.52 0.55
CA ALA A 62 35.91 7.47 0.90
C ALA A 62 36.07 8.74 0.03
N HIS A 63 35.02 9.20 -0.55
CA HIS A 63 34.98 10.47 -1.26
C HIS A 63 34.07 11.41 -0.49
N THR A 64 34.65 12.45 0.08
CA THR A 64 33.91 13.56 0.68
C THR A 64 33.41 14.43 -0.47
N GLU A 65 32.12 14.39 -0.76
CA GLU A 65 31.52 15.41 -1.61
C GLU A 65 31.60 16.73 -0.83
N ALA A 66 32.44 17.65 -1.31
CA ALA A 66 32.47 19.00 -0.78
C ALA A 66 31.10 19.64 -1.02
N GLY A 67 30.37 19.91 0.07
CA GLY A 67 29.10 20.61 -0.01
C GLY A 67 29.35 22.02 -0.55
N VAL A 68 28.99 22.26 -1.79
CA VAL A 68 28.94 23.61 -2.36
C VAL A 68 27.68 24.25 -1.77
N HIS A 69 27.84 25.24 -0.89
CA HIS A 69 26.75 26.10 -0.49
C HIS A 69 26.35 26.94 -1.72
N ALA A 70 25.23 26.58 -2.34
CA ALA A 70 24.67 27.39 -3.41
C ALA A 70 24.06 28.67 -2.81
N GLU A 71 24.36 29.81 -3.41
CA GLU A 71 23.66 31.05 -3.08
C GLU A 71 22.15 30.91 -3.34
N ALA A 72 21.33 31.53 -2.48
CA ALA A 72 19.88 31.50 -2.65
C ALA A 72 19.49 32.22 -3.95
N LYS A 73 18.87 31.51 -4.86
CA LYS A 73 18.38 32.08 -6.13
C LYS A 73 16.92 32.56 -6.01
N PRO A 74 16.51 33.58 -6.78
CA PRO A 74 15.13 34.06 -6.80
C PRO A 74 14.16 32.95 -7.20
N ALA A 75 12.91 33.02 -6.71
CA ALA A 75 11.86 32.08 -7.06
C ALA A 75 11.54 32.14 -8.55
N GLY A 76 11.45 30.98 -9.18
CA GLY A 76 11.16 30.84 -10.60
C GLY A 76 11.73 29.54 -11.19
N ILE A 77 11.50 29.35 -12.48
CA ILE A 77 11.93 28.15 -13.22
C ILE A 77 12.78 28.53 -14.40
N SER A 78 14.02 28.05 -14.42
CA SER A 78 14.87 28.05 -15.61
C SER A 78 14.67 26.73 -16.38
N VAL A 79 14.29 26.75 -17.64
CA VAL A 79 14.22 25.55 -18.49
C VAL A 79 15.54 25.38 -19.24
N VAL A 80 16.21 24.25 -19.07
CA VAL A 80 17.48 23.91 -19.73
C VAL A 80 17.23 22.83 -20.78
N ILE A 81 17.55 23.15 -22.05
CA ILE A 81 17.33 22.27 -23.19
C ILE A 81 18.66 21.97 -23.89
N PRO A 82 19.26 20.80 -23.70
CA PRO A 82 20.39 20.36 -24.53
C PRO A 82 19.89 20.02 -25.95
N SER A 83 20.56 20.56 -26.97
CA SER A 83 20.16 20.34 -28.35
C SER A 83 21.37 20.21 -29.28
N ARG A 84 21.30 19.27 -30.23
CA ARG A 84 22.29 19.10 -31.29
C ARG A 84 21.58 18.86 -32.60
N ASN A 85 21.79 19.76 -33.59
CA ASN A 85 21.11 19.70 -34.88
C ASN A 85 19.58 19.56 -34.71
N GLY A 86 19.00 20.40 -33.81
CA GLY A 86 17.64 20.28 -33.35
C GLY A 86 16.73 21.41 -33.75
N ARG A 87 17.02 22.19 -34.78
CA ARG A 87 16.24 23.35 -35.21
C ARG A 87 14.74 23.09 -35.32
N GLU A 88 14.34 22.00 -35.99
CA GLU A 88 12.92 21.67 -36.18
C GLU A 88 12.24 21.23 -34.89
N LEU A 89 12.95 20.54 -33.98
CA LEU A 89 12.45 20.10 -32.69
C LEU A 89 12.25 21.30 -31.77
N LEU A 90 13.22 22.21 -31.70
CA LEU A 90 13.15 23.45 -30.92
C LEU A 90 12.02 24.35 -31.41
N ALA A 91 11.81 24.46 -32.74
CA ALA A 91 10.68 25.23 -33.28
C ALA A 91 9.30 24.73 -32.77
N ARG A 92 9.19 23.43 -32.43
CA ARG A 92 7.97 22.82 -31.87
C ARG A 92 7.93 22.90 -30.35
N CYS A 93 9.06 22.78 -29.67
CA CYS A 93 9.17 22.71 -28.21
C CYS A 93 9.05 24.10 -27.56
N LEU A 94 9.79 25.12 -28.05
CA LEU A 94 9.91 26.43 -27.41
C LEU A 94 8.57 27.17 -27.20
N PRO A 95 7.63 27.19 -28.16
CA PRO A 95 6.34 27.84 -27.95
C PRO A 95 5.51 27.26 -26.81
N LEU A 96 5.76 25.98 -26.44
CA LEU A 96 4.98 25.25 -25.41
C LEU A 96 5.44 25.55 -23.97
N ILE A 97 6.59 26.22 -23.81
CA ILE A 97 7.20 26.53 -22.50
C ILE A 97 7.39 28.04 -22.29
N SER A 98 6.60 28.85 -22.96
CA SER A 98 6.67 30.32 -22.89
C SER A 98 6.34 30.90 -21.51
N ASP A 99 5.78 30.09 -20.60
CA ASP A 99 5.52 30.40 -19.20
C ASP A 99 6.74 30.21 -18.26
N ALA A 100 7.89 29.75 -18.80
CA ALA A 100 9.15 29.67 -18.05
C ALA A 100 9.67 31.06 -17.66
N SER A 101 10.29 31.17 -16.47
CA SER A 101 10.96 32.41 -16.05
C SER A 101 12.23 32.69 -16.87
N GLU A 102 12.84 31.65 -17.43
CA GLU A 102 14.03 31.68 -18.26
C GLU A 102 14.14 30.40 -19.10
N ILE A 103 14.53 30.54 -20.34
CA ILE A 103 14.83 29.41 -21.24
C ILE A 103 16.30 29.48 -21.64
N ILE A 104 17.00 28.37 -21.47
CA ILE A 104 18.43 28.22 -21.81
C ILE A 104 18.56 27.03 -22.77
N VAL A 105 18.94 27.30 -24.00
CA VAL A 105 19.28 26.24 -24.95
C VAL A 105 20.79 26.04 -24.93
N VAL A 106 21.21 24.81 -24.63
CA VAL A 106 22.63 24.44 -24.74
C VAL A 106 22.87 23.81 -26.12
N ASP A 107 23.44 24.62 -27.02
CA ASP A 107 23.80 24.15 -28.35
C ASP A 107 25.03 23.25 -28.27
N ASN A 108 24.85 22.00 -28.61
CA ASN A 108 25.84 20.95 -28.46
C ASN A 108 26.58 20.65 -29.78
N GLY A 109 27.13 21.69 -30.40
CA GLY A 109 27.88 21.61 -31.65
C GLY A 109 27.01 21.38 -32.88
N SER A 110 25.93 22.17 -33.02
CA SER A 110 25.05 22.10 -34.19
C SER A 110 25.68 22.69 -35.45
N THR A 111 25.32 22.10 -36.58
CA THR A 111 25.80 22.52 -37.93
C THR A 111 24.61 22.77 -38.88
N ASP A 112 23.38 22.71 -38.41
CA ASP A 112 22.12 22.85 -39.17
C ASP A 112 21.51 24.27 -39.15
N GLY A 113 22.26 25.26 -38.65
CA GLY A 113 21.81 26.63 -38.48
C GLY A 113 20.88 26.83 -37.25
N THR A 114 20.90 25.91 -36.28
CA THR A 114 20.09 26.01 -35.03
C THR A 114 20.36 27.31 -34.29
N VAL A 115 21.64 27.72 -34.12
CA VAL A 115 22.02 28.92 -33.37
C VAL A 115 21.51 30.19 -34.02
N ASP A 116 21.72 30.32 -35.35
CA ASP A 116 21.23 31.49 -36.10
C ASP A 116 19.70 31.60 -36.07
N TYR A 117 19.03 30.46 -36.22
CA TYR A 117 17.57 30.39 -36.08
C TYR A 117 17.09 30.85 -34.70
N LEU A 118 17.73 30.44 -33.61
CA LEU A 118 17.35 30.85 -32.26
C LEU A 118 17.57 32.36 -32.07
N ARG A 119 18.66 32.89 -32.51
CA ARG A 119 18.97 34.33 -32.42
C ARG A 119 17.96 35.19 -33.18
N GLU A 120 17.46 34.73 -34.31
CA GLU A 120 16.51 35.42 -35.15
C GLU A 120 15.07 35.31 -34.58
N MET A 121 14.66 34.09 -34.22
CA MET A 121 13.25 33.84 -33.91
C MET A 121 12.91 33.88 -32.40
N TYR A 122 13.90 33.71 -31.54
CA TYR A 122 13.73 33.65 -30.08
C TYR A 122 14.85 34.43 -29.37
N PRO A 123 14.92 35.75 -29.54
CA PRO A 123 15.98 36.58 -28.97
C PRO A 123 16.02 36.60 -27.42
N GLU A 124 14.91 36.22 -26.78
CA GLU A 124 14.79 36.07 -25.31
C GLU A 124 15.43 34.76 -24.77
N VAL A 125 15.66 33.79 -25.64
CA VAL A 125 16.27 32.51 -25.23
C VAL A 125 17.77 32.71 -25.03
N ALA A 126 18.26 32.31 -23.88
CA ALA A 126 19.70 32.29 -23.61
C ALA A 126 20.36 31.10 -24.31
N ILE A 127 21.38 31.37 -25.11
CA ILE A 127 22.11 30.33 -25.83
C ILE A 127 23.47 30.11 -25.16
N GLU A 128 23.77 28.84 -24.86
CA GLU A 128 25.06 28.38 -24.36
C GLU A 128 25.70 27.49 -25.45
N GLU A 129 26.65 28.00 -26.16
CA GLU A 129 27.27 27.31 -27.31
C GLU A 129 28.45 26.43 -26.90
N SER A 130 28.49 25.20 -27.41
CA SER A 130 29.69 24.33 -27.37
C SER A 130 30.18 24.06 -28.79
N PRO A 131 31.49 24.34 -29.07
CA PRO A 131 32.04 24.10 -30.41
C PRO A 131 32.14 22.59 -30.70
N GLU A 132 32.21 21.77 -29.67
CA GLU A 132 32.31 20.31 -29.76
C GLU A 132 31.19 19.61 -29.05
N PRO A 133 30.77 18.43 -29.54
CA PRO A 133 29.73 17.64 -28.88
C PRO A 133 30.13 17.22 -27.45
N LEU A 134 29.27 17.52 -26.48
CA LEU A 134 29.38 17.12 -25.09
C LEU A 134 28.54 15.88 -24.81
N SER A 135 28.86 15.17 -23.74
CA SER A 135 27.93 14.19 -23.17
C SER A 135 26.67 14.89 -22.64
N PHE A 136 25.59 14.13 -22.47
CA PHE A 136 24.33 14.68 -21.95
C PHE A 136 24.51 15.41 -20.60
N ALA A 137 25.18 14.78 -19.65
CA ALA A 137 25.44 15.37 -18.33
C ALA A 137 26.23 16.68 -18.43
N ARG A 138 27.27 16.75 -19.27
CA ARG A 138 28.07 17.98 -19.46
C ARG A 138 27.25 19.10 -20.08
N ALA A 139 26.45 18.78 -21.11
CA ALA A 139 25.59 19.78 -21.73
C ALA A 139 24.55 20.34 -20.74
N VAL A 140 23.86 19.46 -20.02
CA VAL A 140 22.88 19.88 -19.00
C VAL A 140 23.53 20.69 -17.87
N ASN A 141 24.70 20.27 -17.37
CA ASN A 141 25.43 21.00 -16.33
C ASN A 141 25.81 22.43 -16.75
N ARG A 142 26.19 22.65 -18.02
CA ARG A 142 26.44 24.00 -18.53
C ARG A 142 25.21 24.87 -18.42
N GLY A 143 24.04 24.37 -18.82
CA GLY A 143 22.77 25.10 -18.68
C GLY A 143 22.40 25.36 -17.21
N ILE A 144 22.60 24.39 -16.33
CA ILE A 144 22.34 24.52 -14.88
C ILE A 144 23.23 25.62 -14.26
N HIS A 145 24.49 25.69 -14.63
CA HIS A 145 25.39 26.75 -14.14
C HIS A 145 24.94 28.15 -14.55
N ARG A 146 24.32 28.28 -15.71
CA ARG A 146 23.77 29.55 -16.22
C ARG A 146 22.42 29.90 -15.61
N ALA A 147 21.65 28.92 -15.15
CA ALA A 147 20.31 29.11 -14.60
C ALA A 147 20.28 30.08 -13.43
N ARG A 148 19.36 31.05 -13.45
CA ARG A 148 19.26 32.13 -12.45
C ARG A 148 18.22 31.89 -11.38
N TYR A 149 17.29 30.94 -11.58
CA TYR A 149 16.13 30.74 -10.71
C TYR A 149 16.30 29.52 -9.78
N SER A 150 15.45 29.44 -8.76
CA SER A 150 15.50 28.46 -7.68
C SER A 150 15.23 27.02 -8.14
N HIS A 151 14.53 26.86 -9.24
CA HIS A 151 14.25 25.54 -9.84
C HIS A 151 14.76 25.48 -11.28
N VAL A 152 15.23 24.32 -11.67
CA VAL A 152 15.63 24.04 -13.05
C VAL A 152 14.83 22.86 -13.61
N CYS A 153 14.17 23.10 -14.74
CA CYS A 153 13.55 22.04 -15.51
C CYS A 153 14.52 21.59 -16.62
N VAL A 154 14.99 20.35 -16.54
CA VAL A 154 15.72 19.75 -17.65
C VAL A 154 14.70 19.19 -18.63
N LEU A 155 14.73 19.66 -19.88
CA LEU A 155 13.78 19.27 -20.93
C LEU A 155 14.52 18.90 -22.20
N ASN A 156 14.27 17.70 -22.73
CA ASN A 156 14.83 17.34 -24.04
C ASN A 156 14.08 18.07 -25.17
N ASN A 157 14.79 18.37 -26.24
CA ASN A 157 14.22 19.10 -27.39
C ASN A 157 13.14 18.31 -28.17
N ASP A 158 13.04 16.99 -27.96
CA ASP A 158 12.04 16.10 -28.53
C ASP A 158 10.84 15.81 -27.59
N MET A 159 10.72 16.57 -26.49
CA MET A 159 9.63 16.52 -25.53
C MET A 159 8.64 17.67 -25.79
N LEU A 160 7.42 17.34 -26.18
CA LEU A 160 6.33 18.31 -26.39
C LEU A 160 5.42 18.31 -25.19
N VAL A 161 5.46 19.39 -24.41
CA VAL A 161 4.71 19.50 -23.16
C VAL A 161 3.27 19.98 -23.37
N GLU A 162 2.34 19.52 -22.52
CA GLU A 162 0.96 20.02 -22.51
C GLU A 162 0.85 21.34 -21.70
N PRO A 163 -0.19 22.15 -21.92
CA PRO A 163 -0.43 23.38 -21.16
C PRO A 163 -0.47 23.13 -19.64
N GLY A 164 0.19 24.00 -18.88
CA GLY A 164 0.28 23.88 -17.41
C GLY A 164 1.37 22.93 -16.90
N PHE A 165 2.21 22.40 -17.75
CA PHE A 165 3.28 21.47 -17.44
C PHE A 165 4.21 21.96 -16.32
N LEU A 166 4.78 23.17 -16.46
CA LEU A 166 5.70 23.74 -15.45
C LEU A 166 5.00 24.00 -14.11
N ALA A 167 3.76 24.50 -14.15
CA ALA A 167 2.97 24.74 -12.96
C ALA A 167 2.65 23.44 -12.20
N ALA A 168 2.32 22.36 -12.94
CA ALA A 168 2.08 21.06 -12.35
C ALA A 168 3.33 20.48 -11.66
N LEU A 169 4.49 20.55 -12.29
CA LEU A 169 5.75 20.12 -11.68
C LEU A 169 6.11 20.98 -10.46
N ARG A 170 5.90 22.30 -10.53
CA ARG A 170 6.23 23.23 -9.43
C ARG A 170 5.34 23.00 -8.20
N ARG A 171 4.05 22.70 -8.41
CA ARG A 171 3.09 22.39 -7.34
C ARG A 171 3.57 21.28 -6.41
N ALA A 172 4.29 20.29 -6.93
CA ALA A 172 4.81 19.18 -6.14
C ALA A 172 5.73 19.66 -5.00
N PHE A 173 6.52 20.72 -5.24
CA PHE A 173 7.45 21.29 -4.22
C PHE A 173 6.72 21.99 -3.07
N ASP A 174 5.48 22.42 -3.28
CA ASP A 174 4.66 23.02 -2.23
C ASP A 174 3.95 21.96 -1.38
N GLN A 175 3.79 20.73 -1.91
CA GLN A 175 3.01 19.66 -1.28
C GLN A 175 3.88 18.57 -0.65
N VAL A 176 5.09 18.34 -1.16
CA VAL A 176 5.97 17.28 -0.67
C VAL A 176 7.18 17.90 0.04
N PRO A 177 7.34 17.66 1.34
CA PRO A 177 8.46 18.19 2.12
C PRO A 177 9.80 17.71 1.55
N ASP A 178 10.80 18.59 1.60
CA ASP A 178 12.17 18.31 1.18
C ASP A 178 12.32 17.73 -0.24
N LEU A 179 11.36 17.95 -1.11
CA LEU A 179 11.35 17.43 -2.46
C LEU A 179 12.63 17.81 -3.21
N PHE A 180 13.25 16.82 -3.86
CA PHE A 180 14.39 17.02 -4.74
C PHE A 180 13.94 17.25 -6.18
N SER A 181 13.06 16.40 -6.68
CA SER A 181 12.62 16.49 -8.07
C SER A 181 11.18 16.03 -8.28
N SER A 182 10.55 16.62 -9.29
CA SER A 182 9.22 16.28 -9.78
C SER A 182 9.32 15.93 -11.26
N THR A 183 8.91 14.72 -11.65
CA THR A 183 9.02 14.21 -13.03
C THR A 183 7.66 14.05 -13.69
N ALA A 184 7.62 14.28 -15.00
CA ALA A 184 6.39 14.27 -15.77
C ALA A 184 5.88 12.87 -16.11
N GLN A 185 4.62 12.80 -16.49
CA GLN A 185 4.02 11.65 -17.15
C GLN A 185 4.34 11.67 -18.65
N ILE A 186 5.01 10.60 -19.13
CA ILE A 186 5.52 10.53 -20.50
C ILE A 186 4.58 9.68 -21.37
N PHE A 187 4.22 10.22 -22.53
CA PHE A 187 3.46 9.52 -23.56
C PHE A 187 4.27 9.43 -24.86
N LEU A 188 3.98 8.44 -25.67
CA LEU A 188 4.51 8.30 -27.01
C LEU A 188 3.49 8.82 -28.05
N PRO A 189 3.93 9.15 -29.30
CA PRO A 189 3.08 9.80 -30.32
C PRO A 189 1.75 9.10 -30.60
N GLU A 190 1.66 7.80 -30.41
CA GLU A 190 0.47 7.00 -30.62
C GLU A 190 -0.47 7.00 -29.40
N GLY A 191 -0.24 7.85 -28.40
CA GLY A 191 -0.97 7.89 -27.15
C GLY A 191 -0.72 6.67 -26.25
N ARG A 192 0.18 5.78 -26.63
CA ARG A 192 0.57 4.61 -25.84
C ARG A 192 1.72 4.96 -24.91
N ARG A 193 1.64 4.47 -23.68
CA ARG A 193 2.80 4.39 -22.81
C ARG A 193 3.60 3.15 -23.16
N ARG A 194 4.92 3.27 -23.08
CA ARG A 194 5.86 2.14 -23.18
C ARG A 194 6.64 2.04 -21.87
N GLU A 195 7.91 1.63 -21.97
CA GLU A 195 8.81 1.53 -20.83
C GLU A 195 9.04 2.88 -20.13
N GLU A 196 8.97 3.98 -20.86
CA GLU A 196 9.14 5.35 -20.35
C GLU A 196 7.80 5.95 -19.94
N THR A 197 7.46 5.85 -18.69
CA THR A 197 6.19 6.42 -18.15
C THR A 197 6.43 7.65 -17.26
N GLY A 198 7.68 7.90 -16.83
CA GLY A 198 8.05 8.83 -15.78
C GLY A 198 8.03 8.21 -14.38
N LYS A 199 7.35 7.07 -14.17
CA LYS A 199 7.27 6.38 -12.87
C LYS A 199 8.38 5.33 -12.75
N THR A 200 9.57 5.75 -12.34
CA THR A 200 10.77 4.91 -12.20
C THR A 200 10.81 4.17 -10.87
N VAL A 201 11.07 2.86 -10.90
CA VAL A 201 11.07 2.01 -9.72
C VAL A 201 12.23 1.02 -9.73
N MET A 202 12.65 0.59 -8.54
CA MET A 202 13.62 -0.48 -8.36
C MET A 202 12.91 -1.65 -7.66
N PRO A 203 12.34 -2.61 -8.41
CA PRO A 203 11.54 -3.67 -7.83
C PRO A 203 12.37 -4.60 -6.94
N SER A 204 11.75 -5.10 -5.87
CA SER A 204 12.37 -6.02 -4.90
C SER A 204 12.56 -7.44 -5.47
N THR A 205 11.71 -7.85 -6.43
CA THR A 205 11.77 -9.15 -7.12
C THR A 205 11.94 -8.94 -8.61
N ARG A 206 12.80 -9.76 -9.24
CA ARG A 206 13.18 -9.58 -10.64
C ARG A 206 13.53 -10.89 -11.33
N GLY A 207 13.42 -10.89 -12.64
CA GLY A 207 14.05 -11.91 -13.49
C GLY A 207 15.58 -11.85 -13.37
N LEU A 208 16.24 -12.98 -13.62
CA LEU A 208 17.70 -13.08 -13.47
C LEU A 208 18.49 -12.25 -14.50
N THR A 209 17.86 -11.92 -15.62
CA THR A 209 18.46 -11.21 -16.75
C THR A 209 17.96 -9.78 -16.93
N ASP A 210 16.91 -9.40 -16.18
CA ASP A 210 16.27 -8.08 -16.32
C ASP A 210 17.17 -6.97 -15.80
N PHE A 211 17.05 -5.79 -16.41
CA PHE A 211 17.72 -4.60 -15.90
C PHE A 211 17.16 -4.21 -14.52
N PRO A 212 17.99 -3.80 -13.55
CA PRO A 212 17.60 -3.57 -12.16
C PRO A 212 16.58 -2.44 -11.91
N VAL A 213 16.37 -1.58 -12.89
CA VAL A 213 15.44 -0.45 -12.79
C VAL A 213 14.45 -0.53 -13.95
N ARG A 214 13.21 -0.13 -13.71
CA ARG A 214 12.16 -0.08 -14.73
C ARG A 214 11.23 1.09 -14.53
N CYS A 215 10.46 1.44 -15.53
CA CYS A 215 9.28 2.28 -15.38
C CYS A 215 8.06 1.42 -15.03
N ALA A 216 7.30 1.81 -14.01
CA ALA A 216 6.03 1.18 -13.65
C ALA A 216 4.88 1.86 -14.41
N GLU A 217 3.83 1.11 -14.71
CA GLU A 217 2.59 1.70 -15.21
C GLU A 217 1.93 2.51 -14.09
N PRO A 218 1.60 3.80 -14.32
CA PRO A 218 0.83 4.57 -13.38
C PRO A 218 -0.60 4.05 -13.24
N ILE A 219 -1.13 4.11 -12.02
CA ILE A 219 -2.52 3.79 -11.73
C ILE A 219 -3.38 5.01 -12.03
N GLU A 220 -4.57 4.81 -12.56
CA GLU A 220 -5.49 5.90 -12.83
C GLU A 220 -5.83 6.68 -11.54
N GLY A 221 -5.67 8.01 -11.61
CA GLY A 221 -5.94 8.92 -10.49
C GLY A 221 -4.81 9.06 -9.48
N GLU A 222 -3.69 8.32 -9.60
CA GLU A 222 -2.52 8.58 -8.75
C GLU A 222 -1.79 9.85 -9.18
N ASP A 223 -1.21 10.56 -8.21
CA ASP A 223 -0.37 11.74 -8.41
C ASP A 223 0.60 11.88 -7.25
N LEU A 224 1.77 12.45 -7.49
CA LEU A 224 2.83 12.63 -6.51
C LEU A 224 3.30 11.33 -5.81
N SER A 225 3.15 10.20 -6.50
CA SER A 225 3.72 8.93 -6.05
C SER A 225 5.24 8.98 -6.08
N TYR A 226 5.87 8.39 -5.07
CA TYR A 226 7.32 8.38 -4.94
C TYR A 226 7.98 7.54 -6.04
N VAL A 227 9.05 8.08 -6.62
CA VAL A 227 9.83 7.44 -7.67
C VAL A 227 11.31 7.40 -7.30
N LEU A 228 12.05 6.47 -7.90
CA LEU A 228 13.47 6.31 -7.61
C LEU A 228 14.27 7.53 -8.10
N TYR A 229 13.91 8.06 -9.27
CA TYR A 229 14.51 9.27 -9.87
C TYR A 229 13.56 9.88 -10.90
N GLY A 230 13.75 11.12 -11.27
CA GLY A 230 13.05 11.77 -12.36
C GLY A 230 13.76 11.55 -13.70
N SER A 231 13.00 11.31 -14.77
CA SER A 231 13.56 11.18 -16.14
C SER A 231 14.34 12.43 -16.53
N GLY A 232 15.59 12.26 -16.94
CA GLY A 232 16.52 13.35 -17.29
C GLY A 232 16.05 14.31 -18.39
N GLY A 233 14.94 13.99 -19.08
CA GLY A 233 14.42 14.78 -20.21
C GLY A 233 13.15 15.58 -19.92
N CYS A 234 12.53 15.49 -18.73
CA CYS A 234 11.28 16.18 -18.40
C CYS A 234 11.04 16.30 -16.88
N THR A 235 12.06 16.75 -16.16
CA THR A 235 12.05 16.80 -14.69
C THR A 235 12.44 18.16 -14.17
N LEU A 236 11.72 18.64 -13.16
CA LEU A 236 12.01 19.85 -12.40
C LEU A 236 12.79 19.50 -11.13
N TYR A 237 13.90 20.19 -10.89
CA TYR A 237 14.82 19.99 -9.77
C TYR A 237 14.95 21.23 -8.91
N ASP A 238 15.13 21.06 -7.61
CA ASP A 238 15.63 22.10 -6.68
C ASP A 238 17.11 22.36 -6.96
N VAL A 239 17.46 23.59 -7.35
CA VAL A 239 18.82 23.95 -7.78
C VAL A 239 19.81 23.87 -6.62
N ALA A 240 19.42 24.22 -5.39
CA ALA A 240 20.32 24.18 -4.23
C ALA A 240 20.68 22.71 -3.89
N LYS A 241 19.70 21.83 -3.90
CA LYS A 241 19.90 20.39 -3.66
C LYS A 241 20.70 19.75 -4.80
N LEU A 242 20.42 20.14 -6.03
CA LEU A 242 21.16 19.68 -7.20
C LEU A 242 22.66 20.05 -7.13
N ALA A 243 22.96 21.31 -6.78
CA ALA A 243 24.33 21.77 -6.56
C ALA A 243 25.01 21.03 -5.40
N ALA A 244 24.29 20.81 -4.29
CA ALA A 244 24.81 20.06 -3.14
C ALA A 244 25.14 18.59 -3.47
N LEU A 245 24.53 18.02 -4.52
CA LEU A 245 24.85 16.70 -5.07
C LEU A 245 25.96 16.75 -6.13
N GLY A 246 26.50 17.93 -6.49
CA GLY A 246 27.51 18.11 -7.53
C GLY A 246 26.95 17.98 -8.95
N ASN A 247 25.65 18.28 -9.13
CA ASN A 247 24.91 18.23 -10.39
C ASN A 247 24.88 16.82 -11.04
N PHE A 248 24.63 16.74 -12.36
CA PHE A 248 24.64 15.47 -13.10
C PHE A 248 26.03 14.89 -13.20
N GLY A 249 26.17 13.60 -12.97
CA GLY A 249 27.46 12.91 -12.99
C GLY A 249 28.07 12.82 -14.38
N GLU A 250 29.13 13.57 -14.64
CA GLU A 250 29.82 13.60 -15.96
C GLU A 250 30.60 12.32 -16.31
N VAL A 251 30.68 11.38 -15.35
CA VAL A 251 31.29 10.06 -15.59
C VAL A 251 30.42 9.16 -16.48
N TYR A 252 29.11 9.49 -16.59
CA TYR A 252 28.15 8.71 -17.37
C TYR A 252 28.13 9.14 -18.84
N GLU A 253 29.18 8.81 -19.56
CA GLU A 253 29.29 9.15 -20.97
C GLU A 253 28.84 8.01 -21.89
N PRO A 254 28.23 8.32 -23.04
CA PRO A 254 27.76 9.65 -23.50
C PRO A 254 26.44 10.07 -22.89
N ALA A 255 25.63 9.16 -22.33
CA ALA A 255 24.34 9.37 -21.70
C ALA A 255 23.88 8.13 -20.90
N TYR A 256 22.73 8.21 -20.21
CA TYR A 256 22.05 7.20 -19.39
C TYR A 256 22.69 6.95 -18.03
N VAL A 257 21.82 6.77 -17.03
CA VAL A 257 22.13 6.46 -15.61
C VAL A 257 22.55 7.70 -14.79
N GLU A 258 22.87 8.83 -15.39
CA GLU A 258 23.18 10.08 -14.67
C GLU A 258 21.99 10.57 -13.81
N ASP A 259 20.76 10.39 -14.29
CA ASP A 259 19.51 10.70 -13.60
C ASP A 259 19.21 9.69 -12.46
N LEU A 260 19.43 8.40 -12.69
CA LEU A 260 19.37 7.37 -11.66
C LEU A 260 20.37 7.63 -10.52
N ASP A 261 21.62 7.94 -10.84
CA ASP A 261 22.67 8.28 -9.87
C ASP A 261 22.24 9.47 -9.01
N LEU A 262 21.74 10.48 -9.67
CA LEU A 262 21.32 11.72 -9.02
C LEU A 262 20.14 11.51 -8.06
N GLY A 263 19.08 10.84 -8.52
CA GLY A 263 17.91 10.53 -7.71
C GLY A 263 18.23 9.60 -6.55
N PHE A 264 19.05 8.58 -6.76
CA PHE A 264 19.49 7.66 -5.72
C PHE A 264 20.27 8.39 -4.60
N ARG A 265 21.21 9.28 -4.99
CA ARG A 265 21.99 10.10 -4.02
C ARG A 265 21.11 11.12 -3.27
N ALA A 266 20.10 11.66 -3.94
CA ALA A 266 19.10 12.53 -3.29
C ALA A 266 18.34 11.78 -2.19
N TRP A 267 17.83 10.60 -2.50
CA TRP A 267 17.14 9.75 -1.52
C TRP A 267 18.02 9.39 -0.31
N GLN A 268 19.31 9.16 -0.55
CA GLN A 268 20.25 8.91 0.55
C GLN A 268 20.40 10.10 1.50
N ARG A 269 20.03 11.31 1.10
CA ARG A 269 19.97 12.52 1.91
C ARG A 269 18.58 12.83 2.46
N GLY A 270 17.61 11.92 2.23
CA GLY A 270 16.22 12.12 2.63
C GLY A 270 15.45 13.08 1.72
N TRP A 271 15.94 13.32 0.49
CA TRP A 271 15.31 14.19 -0.49
C TRP A 271 14.55 13.36 -1.53
N PRO A 272 13.22 13.30 -1.47
CA PRO A 272 12.42 12.47 -2.33
C PRO A 272 12.33 13.00 -3.77
N SER A 273 12.01 12.10 -4.69
CA SER A 273 11.55 12.39 -6.04
C SER A 273 10.13 11.87 -6.22
N VAL A 274 9.27 12.59 -6.96
CA VAL A 274 7.87 12.20 -7.20
C VAL A 274 7.50 12.24 -8.67
N TYR A 275 6.58 11.35 -9.04
CA TYR A 275 5.89 11.34 -10.31
C TYR A 275 4.68 12.29 -10.27
N CYS A 276 4.58 13.19 -11.25
CA CYS A 276 3.49 14.14 -11.37
C CYS A 276 2.59 13.78 -12.57
N ALA A 277 1.40 13.28 -12.29
CA ALA A 277 0.46 12.83 -13.34
C ALA A 277 -0.09 13.98 -14.20
N TYR A 278 -0.19 15.17 -13.64
CA TYR A 278 -0.72 16.35 -14.33
C TYR A 278 0.31 17.09 -15.18
N ALA A 279 1.59 16.81 -15.01
CA ALA A 279 2.63 17.27 -15.92
C ALA A 279 2.78 16.27 -17.06
N ARG A 280 2.15 16.53 -18.20
CA ARG A 280 2.09 15.59 -19.32
C ARG A 280 2.98 16.01 -20.46
N VAL A 281 3.69 15.05 -21.04
CA VAL A 281 4.61 15.30 -22.14
C VAL A 281 4.51 14.19 -23.20
N LEU A 282 4.54 14.61 -24.47
CA LEU A 282 4.65 13.73 -25.62
C LEU A 282 6.11 13.61 -26.03
N HIS A 283 6.69 12.45 -25.91
CA HIS A 283 8.09 12.16 -26.29
C HIS A 283 8.15 11.65 -27.72
N LEU A 284 8.81 12.38 -28.61
CA LEU A 284 9.02 11.97 -30.01
C LEU A 284 10.06 10.86 -30.17
N HIS A 285 10.42 10.22 -29.11
CA HIS A 285 11.29 9.07 -28.85
C HIS A 285 12.46 8.91 -29.80
N ARG A 286 13.66 9.16 -29.26
CA ARG A 286 14.96 8.98 -29.93
C ARG A 286 15.15 9.78 -31.22
N ALA A 287 14.36 10.86 -31.42
CA ALA A 287 14.49 11.70 -32.62
C ALA A 287 15.91 12.25 -32.80
N THR A 288 16.65 12.48 -31.71
CA THR A 288 18.02 12.95 -31.72
C THR A 288 19.03 11.80 -31.55
N THR A 289 18.87 10.95 -30.55
CA THR A 289 19.87 9.94 -30.14
C THR A 289 20.09 8.86 -31.19
N SER A 290 19.05 8.43 -31.91
CA SER A 290 19.14 7.43 -32.97
C SER A 290 19.92 7.91 -34.20
N ARG A 291 20.17 9.22 -34.32
CA ARG A 291 21.01 9.78 -35.42
C ARG A 291 22.49 9.53 -35.18
N TYR A 292 22.90 9.32 -33.93
CA TYR A 292 24.33 9.27 -33.57
C TYR A 292 24.77 7.92 -33.01
N PHE A 293 23.82 7.10 -32.47
CA PHE A 293 24.13 5.83 -31.82
C PHE A 293 23.18 4.72 -32.28
N SER A 294 23.70 3.52 -32.50
CA SER A 294 22.91 2.32 -32.71
C SER A 294 22.28 1.84 -31.40
N LYS A 295 21.23 1.02 -31.49
CA LYS A 295 20.58 0.42 -30.30
C LYS A 295 21.57 -0.40 -29.46
N ASP A 296 22.42 -1.22 -30.13
CA ASP A 296 23.38 -2.09 -29.45
C ASP A 296 24.47 -1.28 -28.71
N GLU A 297 24.83 -0.11 -29.24
CA GLU A 297 25.76 0.81 -28.56
C GLU A 297 25.12 1.40 -27.33
N LEU A 298 23.85 1.85 -27.40
CA LEU A 298 23.13 2.41 -26.28
C LEU A 298 22.88 1.37 -25.17
N ASP A 299 22.57 0.13 -25.53
CA ASP A 299 22.38 -0.96 -24.56
C ASP A 299 23.72 -1.28 -23.85
N ARG A 300 24.84 -1.23 -24.56
CA ARG A 300 26.18 -1.37 -23.94
C ARG A 300 26.51 -0.21 -23.02
N VAL A 301 26.24 1.01 -23.43
CA VAL A 301 26.44 2.22 -22.62
C VAL A 301 25.64 2.14 -21.32
N LEU A 302 24.35 1.76 -21.40
CA LEU A 302 23.50 1.59 -20.24
C LEU A 302 24.11 0.62 -19.21
N GLU A 303 24.61 -0.53 -19.67
CA GLU A 303 25.22 -1.53 -18.78
C GLU A 303 26.52 -1.05 -18.16
N HIS A 304 27.39 -0.35 -18.94
CA HIS A 304 28.62 0.23 -18.42
C HIS A 304 28.33 1.31 -17.36
N ASN A 305 27.39 2.18 -17.64
CA ASN A 305 27.03 3.27 -16.73
C ASN A 305 26.35 2.76 -15.46
N TYR A 306 25.58 1.65 -15.55
CA TYR A 306 25.03 1.01 -14.36
C TYR A 306 26.13 0.44 -13.43
N ILE A 307 27.21 -0.11 -13.97
CA ILE A 307 28.37 -0.53 -13.16
C ILE A 307 29.01 0.68 -12.45
N ARG A 308 29.18 1.80 -13.17
CA ARG A 308 29.69 3.05 -12.59
C ARG A 308 28.79 3.57 -11.48
N PHE A 309 27.47 3.50 -11.69
CA PHE A 309 26.49 3.85 -10.65
C PHE A 309 26.63 2.99 -9.40
N LEU A 310 26.72 1.67 -9.53
CA LEU A 310 26.93 0.78 -8.40
C LEU A 310 28.22 1.11 -7.64
N ALA A 311 29.29 1.46 -8.36
CA ALA A 311 30.58 1.81 -7.78
C ALA A 311 30.58 3.18 -7.08
N ARG A 312 29.80 4.15 -7.60
CA ARG A 312 29.79 5.55 -7.16
C ARG A 312 28.70 5.88 -6.14
N ALA A 313 27.45 5.51 -6.42
CA ALA A 313 26.30 6.04 -5.70
C ALA A 313 25.95 5.26 -4.43
N ILE A 314 26.30 3.98 -4.34
CA ILE A 314 25.85 3.13 -3.24
C ILE A 314 26.80 3.22 -2.04
N GLY A 315 26.49 4.09 -1.09
CA GLY A 315 27.25 4.24 0.15
C GLY A 315 27.01 3.10 1.15
N ASN A 316 25.83 2.52 1.21
CA ASN A 316 25.51 1.43 2.13
C ASN A 316 26.23 0.14 1.74
N ARG A 317 27.12 -0.34 2.63
CA ARG A 317 27.95 -1.52 2.38
C ARG A 317 27.18 -2.82 2.19
N ALA A 318 26.08 -2.99 2.93
CA ALA A 318 25.25 -4.20 2.82
C ALA A 318 24.52 -4.24 1.48
N LEU A 319 23.92 -3.10 1.08
CA LEU A 319 23.28 -2.95 -0.23
C LEU A 319 24.27 -3.17 -1.38
N PHE A 320 25.45 -2.58 -1.31
CA PHE A 320 26.47 -2.79 -2.33
C PHE A 320 26.86 -4.27 -2.46
N ARG A 321 27.08 -4.96 -1.33
CA ARG A 321 27.43 -6.39 -1.32
C ARG A 321 26.32 -7.28 -1.89
N ARG A 322 25.09 -6.79 -1.93
CA ARG A 322 23.97 -7.46 -2.60
C ARG A 322 23.94 -7.15 -4.09
N LEU A 323 23.87 -5.87 -4.46
CA LEU A 323 23.62 -5.44 -5.84
C LEU A 323 24.81 -5.70 -6.79
N TRP A 324 26.03 -5.52 -6.30
CA TRP A 324 27.22 -5.73 -7.14
C TRP A 324 27.35 -7.17 -7.64
N PRO A 325 27.34 -8.20 -6.78
CA PRO A 325 27.37 -9.58 -7.23
C PRO A 325 26.17 -9.98 -8.08
N GLU A 326 24.96 -9.49 -7.77
CA GLU A 326 23.76 -9.73 -8.57
C GLU A 326 23.93 -9.20 -9.99
N ASN A 327 24.49 -7.99 -10.15
CA ASN A 327 24.78 -7.42 -11.45
C ASN A 327 25.84 -8.23 -12.22
N VAL A 328 26.91 -8.64 -11.57
CA VAL A 328 27.93 -9.49 -12.21
C VAL A 328 27.34 -10.84 -12.64
N VAL A 329 26.47 -11.46 -11.84
CA VAL A 329 25.74 -12.68 -12.24
C VAL A 329 24.86 -12.42 -13.46
N ARG A 330 24.12 -11.32 -13.49
CA ARG A 330 23.26 -10.94 -14.61
C ARG A 330 24.07 -10.76 -15.89
N LEU A 331 25.17 -10.02 -15.84
CA LEU A 331 26.06 -9.82 -16.99
C LEU A 331 26.66 -11.12 -17.51
N ASN A 332 26.98 -12.07 -16.63
CA ASN A 332 27.40 -13.40 -17.06
C ASN A 332 26.28 -14.18 -17.78
N LEU A 333 25.03 -14.09 -17.25
CA LEU A 333 23.89 -14.78 -17.85
C LEU A 333 23.48 -14.20 -19.20
N THR A 334 23.67 -12.90 -19.39
CA THR A 334 23.41 -12.19 -20.66
C THR A 334 24.62 -12.24 -21.62
N ASN A 335 25.72 -12.88 -21.21
CA ASN A 335 26.95 -12.98 -21.96
C ASN A 335 27.55 -11.62 -22.39
N ASN A 336 27.41 -10.60 -21.55
CA ASN A 336 27.93 -9.25 -21.82
C ASN A 336 29.38 -9.13 -21.42
N VAL A 337 30.28 -9.60 -22.29
CA VAL A 337 31.75 -9.63 -22.07
C VAL A 337 32.36 -8.25 -21.85
N PRO A 338 32.03 -7.19 -22.62
CA PRO A 338 32.56 -5.86 -22.38
C PRO A 338 32.24 -5.30 -21.01
N ALA A 339 30.96 -5.45 -20.55
CA ALA A 339 30.54 -5.00 -19.24
C ALA A 339 31.22 -5.80 -18.11
N LEU A 340 31.45 -7.11 -18.30
CA LEU A 340 32.22 -7.92 -17.34
C LEU A 340 33.66 -7.46 -17.21
N ALA A 341 34.30 -7.10 -18.31
CA ALA A 341 35.68 -6.56 -18.31
C ALA A 341 35.73 -5.24 -17.53
N LEU A 342 34.75 -4.34 -17.76
CA LEU A 342 34.62 -3.10 -17.00
C LEU A 342 34.39 -3.35 -15.51
N ALA A 343 33.50 -4.26 -15.14
CA ALA A 343 33.22 -4.62 -13.75
C ALA A 343 34.49 -5.12 -13.02
N ALA A 344 35.37 -5.85 -13.71
CA ALA A 344 36.61 -6.36 -13.13
C ALA A 344 37.66 -5.26 -12.89
N GLY A 345 37.63 -4.18 -13.69
CA GLY A 345 38.58 -3.05 -13.64
C GLY A 345 38.10 -1.82 -12.85
N GLU A 346 36.81 -1.74 -12.50
CA GLU A 346 36.20 -0.54 -11.89
C GLU A 346 36.80 -0.23 -10.52
N ARG A 347 37.16 1.04 -10.31
CA ARG A 347 37.57 1.57 -9.02
C ARG A 347 36.37 2.11 -8.28
N ILE A 348 36.10 1.54 -7.11
CA ILE A 348 34.94 1.94 -6.29
C ILE A 348 35.33 3.12 -5.42
N THR A 349 34.67 4.26 -5.64
CA THR A 349 34.65 5.41 -4.73
C THR A 349 33.27 5.51 -4.10
N ARG A 350 33.20 5.60 -2.76
CA ARG A 350 31.91 5.65 -2.04
C ARG A 350 31.82 6.92 -1.19
N PRO A 351 30.60 7.47 -0.98
CA PRO A 351 30.39 8.48 0.05
C PRO A 351 30.66 7.91 1.45
N GLU A 352 31.17 8.73 2.36
CA GLU A 352 31.50 8.33 3.74
C GLU A 352 30.30 7.98 4.58
N SER A 353 29.14 8.57 4.32
CA SER A 353 27.93 8.35 5.13
C SER A 353 27.21 7.05 4.75
N VAL A 354 26.87 6.29 5.77
CA VAL A 354 25.95 5.15 5.63
C VAL A 354 24.54 5.71 5.64
N ALA A 355 24.05 6.08 4.46
CA ALA A 355 22.71 6.59 4.32
C ALA A 355 21.65 5.50 4.51
N ASP A 356 20.49 5.89 4.99
CA ASP A 356 19.34 5.01 5.10
C ASP A 356 18.89 4.56 3.69
N VAL A 357 18.79 3.25 3.49
CA VAL A 357 18.36 2.66 2.20
C VAL A 357 16.92 2.16 2.21
N ARG A 358 16.18 2.40 3.31
CA ARG A 358 14.77 1.97 3.45
C ARG A 358 13.84 2.68 2.46
N PHE A 359 14.29 3.79 1.84
CA PHE A 359 13.56 4.40 0.73
C PHE A 359 13.35 3.43 -0.45
N LEU A 360 14.19 2.41 -0.61
CA LEU A 360 14.02 1.40 -1.66
C LEU A 360 12.72 0.62 -1.51
N ASP A 361 12.24 0.44 -0.27
CA ASP A 361 10.95 -0.17 -0.01
C ASP A 361 9.78 0.73 -0.47
N LEU A 362 9.96 2.06 -0.42
CA LEU A 362 8.98 3.03 -0.88
C LEU A 362 8.92 3.14 -2.43
N VAL A 363 10.06 3.02 -3.08
CA VAL A 363 10.19 3.17 -4.54
C VAL A 363 10.31 1.82 -5.28
N ASN A 364 9.74 0.76 -4.73
CA ASN A 364 9.74 -0.58 -5.32
C ASN A 364 8.57 -0.84 -6.29
N GLY A 365 7.65 0.11 -6.41
CA GLY A 365 6.45 0.00 -7.24
C GLY A 365 5.21 -0.55 -6.53
N ASP A 366 5.29 -0.78 -5.20
CA ASP A 366 4.17 -1.25 -4.40
C ASP A 366 3.34 -0.11 -3.77
N VAL A 367 3.84 1.13 -3.81
CA VAL A 367 3.20 2.30 -3.20
C VAL A 367 2.65 3.25 -4.27
N ALA A 368 1.39 3.67 -4.10
CA ALA A 368 0.77 4.70 -4.93
C ALA A 368 0.06 5.73 -4.06
N VAL A 369 0.13 7.01 -4.46
CA VAL A 369 -0.47 8.14 -3.77
C VAL A 369 -1.62 8.70 -4.61
N PHE A 370 -2.77 8.90 -3.98
CA PHE A 370 -3.96 9.43 -4.61
C PHE A 370 -4.40 10.70 -3.90
N PRO A 371 -4.43 11.85 -4.57
CA PRO A 371 -5.02 13.06 -4.03
C PRO A 371 -6.51 12.87 -3.78
N GLY A 372 -6.98 13.38 -2.66
CA GLY A 372 -8.40 13.47 -2.34
C GLY A 372 -8.93 14.90 -2.41
N ARG A 373 -9.84 15.25 -1.49
CA ARG A 373 -10.34 16.63 -1.36
C ARG A 373 -9.25 17.59 -0.92
N LEU A 374 -9.46 18.87 -1.14
CA LEU A 374 -8.55 19.91 -0.64
C LEU A 374 -8.53 19.95 0.89
N PRO A 375 -7.36 20.14 1.51
CA PRO A 375 -7.24 20.34 2.94
C PRO A 375 -8.02 21.58 3.39
N GLN A 376 -8.65 21.51 4.57
CA GLN A 376 -9.43 22.60 5.16
C GLN A 376 -8.73 23.23 6.37
N ALA A 377 -7.42 23.04 6.50
CA ALA A 377 -6.61 23.50 7.63
C ALA A 377 -7.10 23.02 9.01
N LYS A 378 -7.72 21.85 9.05
CA LYS A 378 -8.17 21.15 10.25
C LYS A 378 -7.05 20.27 10.81
N PRO A 379 -7.14 19.87 12.10
CA PRO A 379 -6.21 18.87 12.63
C PRO A 379 -6.22 17.60 11.76
N VAL A 380 -5.05 17.08 11.46
CA VAL A 380 -4.90 15.90 10.60
C VAL A 380 -5.01 14.62 11.42
N VAL A 381 -5.83 13.69 10.98
CA VAL A 381 -5.93 12.32 11.47
C VAL A 381 -5.47 11.36 10.38
N LEU A 382 -4.45 10.57 10.68
CA LEU A 382 -3.99 9.49 9.81
C LEU A 382 -4.65 8.19 10.24
N VAL A 383 -5.27 7.47 9.30
CA VAL A 383 -5.83 6.14 9.51
C VAL A 383 -4.98 5.12 8.75
N ALA A 384 -4.38 4.18 9.48
CA ALA A 384 -3.58 3.08 8.94
C ALA A 384 -4.41 1.79 8.98
N SER A 385 -4.75 1.23 7.81
CA SER A 385 -5.70 0.12 7.68
C SER A 385 -5.10 -1.08 6.93
N PRO A 386 -5.47 -2.32 7.29
CA PRO A 386 -5.07 -3.51 6.55
C PRO A 386 -5.78 -3.67 5.19
N TYR A 387 -6.73 -2.79 4.85
CA TYR A 387 -7.46 -2.76 3.57
C TYR A 387 -8.14 -1.41 3.36
N LEU A 388 -8.58 -1.13 2.14
CA LEU A 388 -9.44 0.01 1.85
C LEU A 388 -10.83 -0.20 2.50
N PRO A 389 -11.37 0.77 3.28
CA PRO A 389 -12.64 0.61 3.97
C PRO A 389 -13.88 0.72 3.05
N PHE A 390 -13.69 0.81 1.75
CA PHE A 390 -14.73 0.77 0.74
C PHE A 390 -14.27 -0.10 -0.45
N PRO A 391 -15.14 -0.97 -1.04
CA PRO A 391 -16.56 -1.18 -0.74
C PRO A 391 -16.80 -1.82 0.64
N LEU A 392 -18.02 -1.68 1.17
CA LEU A 392 -18.43 -2.14 2.51
C LEU A 392 -18.58 -3.66 2.55
N ALA A 393 -17.47 -4.38 2.42
CA ALA A 393 -17.46 -5.83 2.24
C ALA A 393 -17.65 -6.65 3.53
N HIS A 394 -17.36 -6.06 4.69
CA HIS A 394 -17.45 -6.70 6.01
C HIS A 394 -17.56 -5.65 7.12
N GLY A 395 -17.90 -6.10 8.33
CA GLY A 395 -18.26 -5.24 9.45
C GLY A 395 -17.23 -4.18 9.83
N ALA A 396 -15.95 -4.55 9.83
CA ALA A 396 -14.91 -3.58 10.16
C ALA A 396 -14.74 -2.52 9.07
N ALA A 397 -14.89 -2.87 7.77
CA ALA A 397 -14.91 -1.88 6.70
C ALA A 397 -16.09 -0.90 6.87
N VAL A 398 -17.27 -1.41 7.24
CA VAL A 398 -18.45 -0.59 7.56
C VAL A 398 -18.14 0.39 8.68
N ARG A 399 -17.48 -0.07 9.77
CA ARG A 399 -17.11 0.78 10.90
C ARG A 399 -16.13 1.87 10.47
N ILE A 400 -14.99 1.50 9.88
CA ILE A 400 -13.94 2.43 9.49
C ILE A 400 -14.52 3.51 8.57
N TYR A 401 -15.24 3.09 7.52
CA TYR A 401 -15.87 4.00 6.57
C TYR A 401 -16.83 4.98 7.23
N ASN A 402 -17.77 4.47 8.05
CA ASN A 402 -18.78 5.32 8.68
C ASN A 402 -18.22 6.31 9.69
N LEU A 403 -17.19 5.91 10.44
CA LEU A 403 -16.50 6.82 11.36
C LEU A 403 -15.68 7.86 10.60
N MET A 404 -14.91 7.45 9.60
CA MET A 404 -14.16 8.38 8.76
C MET A 404 -15.07 9.40 8.08
N ARG A 405 -16.17 8.95 7.46
CA ARG A 405 -17.14 9.83 6.80
C ARG A 405 -17.69 10.92 7.74
N ARG A 406 -17.99 10.58 8.98
CA ARG A 406 -18.57 11.51 9.95
C ARG A 406 -17.54 12.42 10.61
N THR A 407 -16.33 11.94 10.79
CA THR A 407 -15.24 12.72 11.37
C THR A 407 -14.55 13.63 10.33
N ALA A 408 -14.71 13.38 9.02
CA ALA A 408 -14.18 14.21 7.95
C ALA A 408 -14.70 15.66 7.97
N ALA A 409 -15.85 15.91 8.62
CA ALA A 409 -16.37 17.26 8.83
C ALA A 409 -15.50 18.11 9.78
N ASP A 410 -14.77 17.48 10.71
CA ASP A 410 -14.01 18.18 11.76
C ASP A 410 -12.50 17.98 11.63
N PHE A 411 -12.06 16.96 10.87
CA PHE A 411 -10.64 16.61 10.70
C PHE A 411 -10.28 16.46 9.22
N ASP A 412 -9.05 16.84 8.86
CA ASP A 412 -8.44 16.45 7.60
C ASP A 412 -7.89 15.03 7.73
N GLN A 413 -8.41 14.09 6.93
CA GLN A 413 -8.07 12.69 7.06
C GLN A 413 -7.11 12.22 5.96
N VAL A 414 -6.12 11.45 6.36
CA VAL A 414 -5.19 10.75 5.46
C VAL A 414 -5.34 9.26 5.71
N LEU A 415 -5.55 8.49 4.64
CA LEU A 415 -5.68 7.03 4.71
C LEU A 415 -4.43 6.37 4.13
N VAL A 416 -3.80 5.49 4.90
CA VAL A 416 -2.77 4.56 4.41
C VAL A 416 -3.34 3.15 4.51
N ALA A 417 -3.48 2.45 3.37
CA ALA A 417 -4.14 1.16 3.36
C ALA A 417 -3.42 0.13 2.48
N PHE A 418 -3.43 -1.13 2.91
CA PHE A 418 -3.03 -2.23 2.06
C PHE A 418 -4.06 -2.50 0.96
N VAL A 419 -3.57 -2.96 -0.18
CA VAL A 419 -4.38 -3.47 -1.31
C VAL A 419 -3.76 -4.78 -1.82
N GLU A 420 -4.60 -5.69 -2.30
CA GLU A 420 -4.13 -6.95 -2.92
C GLU A 420 -3.53 -6.69 -4.31
N GLU A 421 -4.17 -5.81 -5.06
CA GLU A 421 -3.80 -5.44 -6.42
C GLU A 421 -3.77 -3.92 -6.58
N ALA A 422 -2.86 -3.44 -7.42
CA ALA A 422 -2.76 -2.05 -7.78
C ALA A 422 -4.01 -1.65 -8.59
N ARG A 423 -4.82 -0.72 -8.06
CA ARG A 423 -6.09 -0.28 -8.65
C ARG A 423 -6.42 1.15 -8.25
N PRO A 424 -7.24 1.86 -9.04
CA PRO A 424 -7.79 3.15 -8.63
C PRO A 424 -8.52 3.07 -7.30
N VAL A 425 -8.45 4.13 -6.52
CA VAL A 425 -9.21 4.23 -5.27
C VAL A 425 -10.63 4.72 -5.53
N PRO A 426 -11.63 4.21 -4.77
CA PRO A 426 -13.02 4.65 -4.88
C PRO A 426 -13.19 6.15 -4.59
N GLU A 427 -14.11 6.79 -5.31
CA GLU A 427 -14.41 8.23 -5.16
C GLU A 427 -14.93 8.55 -3.77
N GLU A 428 -15.71 7.65 -3.16
CA GLU A 428 -16.23 7.79 -1.81
C GLU A 428 -15.12 8.00 -0.76
N LEU A 429 -13.94 7.43 -0.98
CA LEU A 429 -12.79 7.65 -0.11
C LEU A 429 -12.07 8.97 -0.44
N ARG A 430 -12.03 9.36 -1.71
CA ARG A 430 -11.41 10.62 -2.15
C ARG A 430 -12.17 11.86 -1.65
N GLU A 431 -13.50 11.77 -1.55
CA GLU A 431 -14.35 12.83 -1.01
C GLU A 431 -14.11 13.10 0.48
N MET A 432 -13.73 12.09 1.26
CA MET A 432 -13.54 12.25 2.71
C MET A 432 -12.07 12.45 3.11
N CYS A 433 -11.12 11.93 2.34
CA CYS A 433 -9.69 12.03 2.63
C CYS A 433 -9.04 13.18 1.87
N VAL A 434 -8.00 13.78 2.43
CA VAL A 434 -7.13 14.74 1.72
C VAL A 434 -6.07 14.01 0.89
N GLU A 435 -5.69 12.79 1.32
CA GLU A 435 -4.79 11.92 0.59
C GLU A 435 -5.06 10.45 0.97
N ILE A 436 -4.90 9.58 -0.01
CA ILE A 436 -4.96 8.13 0.18
C ILE A 436 -3.66 7.53 -0.36
N VAL A 437 -2.99 6.76 0.47
CA VAL A 437 -1.78 6.02 0.09
C VAL A 437 -2.11 4.53 0.10
N THR A 438 -1.98 3.89 -1.04
CA THR A 438 -2.16 2.44 -1.14
C THR A 438 -0.82 1.74 -1.19
N VAL A 439 -0.72 0.63 -0.46
CA VAL A 439 0.45 -0.22 -0.44
C VAL A 439 0.05 -1.63 -0.85
N ARG A 440 0.63 -2.15 -1.93
CA ARG A 440 0.34 -3.51 -2.36
C ARG A 440 0.90 -4.51 -1.36
N ARG A 441 0.04 -5.40 -0.86
CA ARG A 441 0.44 -6.44 0.06
C ARG A 441 1.23 -7.53 -0.67
N THR A 442 2.46 -7.73 -0.26
CA THR A 442 3.37 -8.75 -0.84
C THR A 442 3.64 -9.91 0.13
N GLY A 443 3.09 -9.84 1.35
CA GLY A 443 3.18 -10.88 2.35
C GLY A 443 2.59 -12.21 1.85
N SER A 444 3.15 -13.30 2.29
CA SER A 444 2.67 -14.64 1.94
C SER A 444 2.21 -15.39 3.19
N HIS A 445 1.24 -16.30 3.00
CA HIS A 445 0.86 -17.29 4.03
C HIS A 445 1.94 -18.39 4.22
N ALA A 446 3.20 -18.09 3.89
CA ALA A 446 4.30 -18.98 4.16
C ALA A 446 4.40 -19.23 5.68
N LEU A 447 4.96 -20.41 6.05
CA LEU A 447 5.17 -20.73 7.45
C LEU A 447 5.97 -19.63 8.14
N PRO A 448 5.48 -19.09 9.28
CA PRO A 448 6.16 -18.03 9.98
C PRO A 448 7.52 -18.51 10.50
N SER A 449 8.54 -17.73 10.26
CA SER A 449 9.88 -17.94 10.81
C SER A 449 10.02 -17.39 12.23
N THR A 450 9.04 -16.61 12.70
CA THR A 450 9.05 -15.90 13.97
C THR A 450 8.00 -16.43 14.95
N PRO A 451 8.09 -16.13 16.24
CA PRO A 451 7.06 -16.48 17.23
C PRO A 451 5.80 -15.60 17.14
N ARG A 452 5.74 -14.60 16.25
CA ARG A 452 4.57 -13.74 16.08
C ARG A 452 3.39 -14.50 15.47
N PRO A 453 2.13 -14.03 15.65
CA PRO A 453 0.98 -14.55 14.93
C PRO A 453 1.17 -14.45 13.40
N GLU A 454 0.64 -15.41 12.66
CA GLU A 454 0.78 -15.47 11.20
C GLU A 454 0.22 -14.23 10.50
N THR A 455 -0.93 -13.75 10.96
CA THR A 455 -1.54 -12.53 10.43
C THR A 455 -0.65 -11.29 10.61
N VAL A 456 0.07 -11.19 11.73
CA VAL A 456 0.99 -10.06 11.96
C VAL A 456 2.15 -10.11 10.97
N GLU A 457 2.69 -11.29 10.69
CA GLU A 457 3.77 -11.46 9.70
C GLU A 457 3.28 -11.22 8.27
N GLU A 458 2.07 -11.62 7.96
CA GLU A 458 1.45 -11.40 6.65
C GLU A 458 1.32 -9.91 6.31
N PHE A 459 1.09 -9.08 7.33
CA PHE A 459 0.98 -7.64 7.19
C PHE A 459 2.28 -6.89 7.53
N ASP A 460 3.42 -7.55 7.66
CA ASP A 460 4.73 -6.91 7.85
C ASP A 460 5.37 -6.61 6.49
N ALA A 461 5.39 -5.33 6.10
CA ALA A 461 5.91 -4.90 4.81
C ALA A 461 6.78 -3.63 4.94
N GLY A 462 8.02 -3.71 4.44
CA GLY A 462 8.95 -2.57 4.42
C GLY A 462 8.37 -1.36 3.67
N SER A 463 7.63 -1.58 2.58
CA SER A 463 6.95 -0.54 1.82
C SER A 463 5.87 0.18 2.64
N TYR A 464 5.17 -0.52 3.53
CA TYR A 464 4.17 0.12 4.40
C TYR A 464 4.85 0.98 5.48
N HIS A 465 5.91 0.47 6.12
CA HIS A 465 6.73 1.24 7.06
C HIS A 465 7.26 2.54 6.42
N ALA A 466 7.79 2.44 5.20
CA ALA A 466 8.33 3.59 4.48
C ALA A 466 7.24 4.58 4.06
N ALA A 467 6.11 4.09 3.52
CA ALA A 467 4.97 4.92 3.13
C ALA A 467 4.38 5.68 4.32
N LEU A 468 4.23 4.99 5.46
CA LEU A 468 3.69 5.58 6.67
C LEU A 468 4.59 6.71 7.20
N ARG A 469 5.92 6.49 7.29
CA ARG A 469 6.86 7.54 7.70
C ARG A 469 6.83 8.76 6.79
N GLN A 470 6.77 8.56 5.47
CA GLN A 470 6.68 9.67 4.52
C GLN A 470 5.35 10.43 4.63
N THR A 471 4.26 9.70 4.84
CA THR A 471 2.94 10.31 5.05
C THR A 471 2.89 11.13 6.34
N VAL A 472 3.47 10.62 7.42
CA VAL A 472 3.61 11.36 8.70
C VAL A 472 4.46 12.60 8.52
N ALA A 473 5.61 12.50 7.84
CA ALA A 473 6.48 13.64 7.56
C ALA A 473 5.81 14.71 6.66
N LYS A 474 4.92 14.30 5.75
CA LYS A 474 4.20 15.21 4.85
C LYS A 474 3.04 15.93 5.54
N TRP A 475 2.23 15.19 6.28
CA TRP A 475 0.96 15.69 6.79
C TRP A 475 1.00 16.14 8.26
N HIS A 476 2.05 15.78 9.00
CA HIS A 476 2.19 16.08 10.42
C HIS A 476 0.92 15.77 11.24
N PRO A 477 0.39 14.52 11.16
CA PRO A 477 -0.86 14.19 11.81
C PRO A 477 -0.74 14.38 13.32
N ARG A 478 -1.80 14.94 13.93
CA ARG A 478 -1.95 14.97 15.38
C ARG A 478 -2.15 13.57 15.93
N ILE A 479 -2.93 12.76 15.21
CA ILE A 479 -3.31 11.42 15.61
C ILE A 479 -3.02 10.45 14.46
N ALA A 480 -2.50 9.28 14.82
CA ALA A 480 -2.38 8.11 13.95
C ALA A 480 -3.20 6.96 14.53
N GLN A 481 -4.29 6.61 13.86
CA GLN A 481 -5.17 5.51 14.22
C GLN A 481 -4.80 4.26 13.45
N LEU A 482 -4.46 3.21 14.17
CA LEU A 482 -4.08 1.90 13.64
C LEU A 482 -5.28 0.95 13.76
N GLU A 483 -5.79 0.50 12.64
CA GLU A 483 -6.96 -0.38 12.59
C GLU A 483 -6.52 -1.85 12.64
N PHE A 484 -7.01 -2.59 13.60
CA PHE A 484 -6.64 -3.98 13.93
C PHE A 484 -5.28 -4.18 14.61
N THR A 485 -5.21 -5.20 15.43
CA THR A 485 -4.03 -5.57 16.24
C THR A 485 -2.77 -5.74 15.41
N GLN A 486 -2.85 -6.37 14.22
CA GLN A 486 -1.68 -6.59 13.37
C GLN A 486 -1.03 -5.29 12.87
N MET A 487 -1.79 -4.18 12.84
CA MET A 487 -1.24 -2.88 12.45
C MET A 487 -0.47 -2.18 13.58
N ALA A 488 -0.57 -2.66 14.82
CA ALA A 488 0.19 -2.10 15.94
C ALA A 488 1.72 -2.14 15.74
N GLN A 489 2.22 -3.05 14.90
CA GLN A 489 3.64 -3.11 14.53
C GLN A 489 4.15 -1.81 13.89
N TYR A 490 3.25 -0.99 13.33
CA TYR A 490 3.55 0.28 12.68
C TYR A 490 3.51 1.50 13.62
N ALA A 491 3.16 1.33 14.90
CA ALA A 491 3.10 2.44 15.85
C ALA A 491 4.40 3.26 15.93
N PRO A 492 5.60 2.65 15.88
CA PRO A 492 6.87 3.44 15.89
C PRO A 492 7.05 4.36 14.69
N ASP A 493 6.43 4.05 13.53
CA ASP A 493 6.53 4.85 12.30
C ASP A 493 5.59 6.06 12.30
N CYS A 494 4.69 6.13 13.29
CA CYS A 494 3.73 7.21 13.44
C CYS A 494 4.27 8.40 14.22
N SER A 495 5.46 8.29 14.85
CA SER A 495 6.04 9.40 15.64
C SER A 495 6.24 10.65 14.77
N PRO A 496 5.88 11.87 15.25
CA PRO A 496 5.50 12.22 16.62
C PRO A 496 3.97 12.21 16.91
N ALA A 497 3.13 11.69 16.03
CA ALA A 497 1.68 11.63 16.23
C ALA A 497 1.30 10.80 17.47
N ARG A 498 0.19 11.17 18.13
CA ARG A 498 -0.43 10.34 19.16
C ARG A 498 -1.06 9.11 18.51
N THR A 499 -0.81 7.93 19.06
CA THR A 499 -1.22 6.67 18.47
C THR A 499 -2.47 6.09 19.15
N ILE A 500 -3.44 5.68 18.34
CA ILE A 500 -4.62 4.93 18.76
C ILE A 500 -4.57 3.56 18.09
N LEU A 501 -4.70 2.49 18.85
CA LEU A 501 -4.95 1.15 18.32
C LEU A 501 -6.42 0.81 18.47
N VAL A 502 -7.08 0.44 17.38
CA VAL A 502 -8.47 -0.01 17.36
C VAL A 502 -8.50 -1.53 17.30
N GLU A 503 -8.91 -2.14 18.40
CA GLU A 503 -9.10 -3.58 18.53
C GLU A 503 -10.51 -3.94 18.10
N HIS A 504 -10.66 -4.41 16.86
CA HIS A 504 -11.95 -4.90 16.35
C HIS A 504 -12.38 -6.19 17.05
N ASP A 505 -11.40 -7.01 17.42
CA ASP A 505 -11.57 -8.28 18.14
C ASP A 505 -10.38 -8.46 19.09
N ILE A 506 -10.65 -8.95 20.30
CA ILE A 506 -9.57 -9.42 21.18
C ILE A 506 -9.26 -10.88 20.80
N THR A 507 -8.22 -11.09 20.01
CA THR A 507 -7.99 -12.37 19.35
C THR A 507 -7.60 -13.47 20.34
N TYR A 508 -6.81 -13.15 21.38
CA TYR A 508 -6.48 -14.18 22.38
C TYR A 508 -7.74 -14.63 23.16
N ASP A 509 -8.72 -13.75 23.41
CA ASP A 509 -9.97 -14.12 24.09
C ASP A 509 -10.79 -15.10 23.26
N LEU A 510 -10.84 -14.91 21.92
CA LEU A 510 -11.45 -15.87 21.01
C LEU A 510 -10.79 -17.26 21.15
N TYR A 511 -9.45 -17.31 21.11
CA TYR A 511 -8.75 -18.59 21.27
C TYR A 511 -8.93 -19.18 22.67
N ALA A 512 -9.04 -18.36 23.72
CA ALA A 512 -9.36 -18.83 25.07
C ALA A 512 -10.75 -19.51 25.14
N GLN A 513 -11.76 -18.89 24.51
CA GLN A 513 -13.11 -19.47 24.40
C GLN A 513 -13.12 -20.80 23.63
N MET A 514 -12.33 -20.89 22.53
CA MET A 514 -12.18 -22.14 21.78
C MET A 514 -11.51 -23.23 22.60
N LEU A 515 -10.48 -22.90 23.38
CA LEU A 515 -9.79 -23.84 24.29
C LEU A 515 -10.71 -24.36 25.40
N ALA A 516 -11.65 -23.54 25.88
CA ALA A 516 -12.63 -23.95 26.88
C ALA A 516 -13.62 -25.02 26.37
N GLN A 517 -13.81 -25.11 25.05
CA GLN A 517 -14.67 -26.13 24.41
C GLN A 517 -13.93 -27.42 24.07
N GLY A 518 -12.62 -27.35 23.91
CA GLY A 518 -11.79 -28.52 23.60
C GLY A 518 -10.34 -28.13 23.40
N GLU A 519 -9.46 -28.78 24.13
CA GLU A 519 -8.03 -28.48 24.10
C GLU A 519 -7.36 -29.20 22.92
N ASP A 520 -6.88 -28.41 21.92
CA ASP A 520 -5.97 -28.87 20.90
C ASP A 520 -4.69 -28.03 20.90
N TRP A 521 -3.61 -28.63 20.40
CA TRP A 521 -2.30 -27.99 20.45
C TRP A 521 -2.19 -26.73 19.59
N GLU A 522 -2.80 -26.70 18.42
CA GLU A 522 -2.70 -25.54 17.52
C GLU A 522 -3.45 -24.33 18.08
N THR A 523 -4.65 -24.55 18.61
CA THR A 523 -5.44 -23.49 19.29
C THR A 523 -4.68 -22.93 20.48
N ARG A 524 -4.02 -23.79 21.30
CA ARG A 524 -3.17 -23.34 22.43
C ARG A 524 -1.98 -22.53 21.94
N ARG A 525 -1.30 -22.96 20.90
CA ARG A 525 -0.16 -22.25 20.32
C ARG A 525 -0.56 -20.87 19.77
N GLN A 526 -1.71 -20.76 19.10
CA GLN A 526 -2.22 -19.49 18.63
C GLN A 526 -2.60 -18.58 19.81
N TYR A 527 -3.26 -19.11 20.82
CA TYR A 527 -3.54 -18.39 22.06
C TYR A 527 -2.29 -17.76 22.66
N GLU A 528 -1.24 -18.54 22.89
CA GLU A 528 0.01 -18.06 23.48
C GLU A 528 0.68 -16.96 22.63
N ARG A 529 0.67 -17.09 21.31
CA ARG A 529 1.22 -16.10 20.38
C ARG A 529 0.43 -14.79 20.42
N TRP A 530 -0.89 -14.88 20.42
CA TRP A 530 -1.74 -13.71 20.46
C TRP A 530 -1.68 -12.99 21.81
N VAL A 531 -1.69 -13.71 22.93
CA VAL A 531 -1.46 -13.11 24.25
C VAL A 531 -0.17 -12.31 24.28
N ALA A 532 0.92 -12.90 23.81
CA ALA A 532 2.23 -12.24 23.81
C ALA A 532 2.27 -11.01 22.90
N PHE A 533 1.58 -11.04 21.75
CA PHE A 533 1.57 -9.94 20.80
C PHE A 533 0.62 -8.82 21.24
N GLU A 534 -0.65 -9.12 21.54
CA GLU A 534 -1.67 -8.15 21.91
C GLU A 534 -1.29 -7.37 23.17
N THR A 535 -0.86 -8.06 24.23
CA THR A 535 -0.44 -7.37 25.47
C THR A 535 0.73 -6.41 25.25
N LYS A 536 1.66 -6.75 24.36
CA LYS A 536 2.75 -5.84 23.96
C LYS A 536 2.23 -4.68 23.11
N ALA A 537 1.34 -4.94 22.16
CA ALA A 537 0.77 -3.93 21.27
C ALA A 537 0.04 -2.84 22.05
N TRP A 538 -0.74 -3.20 23.07
CA TRP A 538 -1.48 -2.25 23.90
C TRP A 538 -0.58 -1.29 24.70
N THR A 539 0.62 -1.72 25.05
CA THR A 539 1.61 -0.87 25.73
C THR A 539 2.45 0.00 24.79
N ALA A 540 2.36 -0.27 23.48
CA ALA A 540 3.14 0.44 22.47
C ALA A 540 2.42 1.66 21.87
N VAL A 541 1.16 1.91 22.28
CA VAL A 541 0.30 2.99 21.77
C VAL A 541 -0.19 3.89 22.92
N ASP A 542 -0.60 5.12 22.60
CA ASP A 542 -1.08 6.08 23.62
C ASP A 542 -2.48 5.73 24.12
N ARG A 543 -3.33 5.15 23.26
CA ARG A 543 -4.71 4.71 23.59
C ARG A 543 -5.08 3.44 22.82
N VAL A 544 -5.91 2.63 23.47
CA VAL A 544 -6.56 1.48 22.84
C VAL A 544 -8.06 1.70 22.83
N VAL A 545 -8.68 1.52 21.68
CA VAL A 545 -10.13 1.51 21.50
C VAL A 545 -10.60 0.08 21.35
N VAL A 546 -11.60 -0.30 22.10
CA VAL A 546 -12.24 -1.63 22.06
C VAL A 546 -13.72 -1.52 21.73
N MET A 547 -14.34 -2.64 21.34
CA MET A 547 -15.71 -2.64 20.82
C MET A 547 -16.79 -2.76 21.90
N SER A 548 -16.43 -3.15 23.13
CA SER A 548 -17.42 -3.38 24.20
C SER A 548 -16.86 -3.13 25.59
N GLU A 549 -17.74 -3.00 26.59
CA GLU A 549 -17.37 -2.93 28.00
C GLU A 549 -16.73 -4.25 28.50
N LYS A 550 -17.08 -5.39 27.91
CA LYS A 550 -16.39 -6.66 28.19
C LYS A 550 -14.94 -6.59 27.74
N ASP A 551 -14.69 -6.14 26.51
CA ASP A 551 -13.32 -6.01 25.98
C ASP A 551 -12.53 -4.99 26.79
N ARG A 552 -13.17 -3.91 27.26
CA ARG A 552 -12.55 -2.91 28.14
C ARG A 552 -12.05 -3.50 29.46
N ARG A 553 -12.72 -4.54 29.98
CA ARG A 553 -12.23 -5.26 31.17
C ARG A 553 -11.00 -6.13 30.89
N LEU A 554 -10.85 -6.60 29.66
CA LEU A 554 -9.67 -7.36 29.23
C LEU A 554 -8.46 -6.45 28.96
N VAL A 555 -8.71 -5.22 28.48
CA VAL A 555 -7.66 -4.27 28.08
C VAL A 555 -7.69 -3.06 29.04
N SER A 556 -6.84 -3.11 30.05
CA SER A 556 -6.77 -2.02 31.07
C SER A 556 -6.42 -0.67 30.42
N GLY A 557 -7.18 0.38 30.79
CA GLY A 557 -6.97 1.75 30.28
C GLY A 557 -7.51 2.00 28.87
N SER A 558 -8.19 1.03 28.26
CA SER A 558 -8.85 1.23 26.95
C SER A 558 -10.16 2.02 27.07
N VAL A 559 -10.63 2.51 25.93
CA VAL A 559 -11.89 3.23 25.76
C VAL A 559 -12.84 2.37 24.93
N ALA A 560 -14.07 2.15 25.41
CA ALA A 560 -15.08 1.42 24.66
C ALA A 560 -15.82 2.37 23.69
N ILE A 561 -15.64 2.14 22.39
CA ILE A 561 -16.40 2.80 21.31
C ILE A 561 -17.06 1.70 20.48
N PRO A 562 -18.33 1.39 20.70
CA PRO A 562 -18.98 0.25 20.08
C PRO A 562 -19.12 0.39 18.55
N ASN A 563 -19.49 -0.69 17.89
CA ASN A 563 -19.91 -0.65 16.51
C ASN A 563 -21.29 0.00 16.39
N GLY A 564 -21.59 0.54 15.22
CA GLY A 564 -22.86 1.15 14.89
C GLY A 564 -23.55 0.46 13.71
N VAL A 565 -24.74 0.93 13.42
CA VAL A 565 -25.53 0.53 12.25
C VAL A 565 -26.03 1.76 11.50
N ASP A 566 -26.12 1.64 10.18
CA ASP A 566 -26.67 2.68 9.31
C ASP A 566 -28.21 2.60 9.33
N LEU A 567 -28.81 3.47 10.14
CA LEU A 567 -30.25 3.51 10.35
C LEU A 567 -31.05 4.05 9.14
N GLU A 568 -30.39 4.77 8.24
CA GLU A 568 -31.00 5.26 6.99
C GLU A 568 -31.04 4.14 5.96
N ARG A 569 -29.97 3.35 5.87
CA ARG A 569 -29.87 2.20 4.98
C ARG A 569 -30.72 1.03 5.44
N PHE A 570 -30.66 0.70 6.74
CA PHE A 570 -31.40 -0.42 7.34
C PHE A 570 -32.65 0.10 8.00
N GLN A 571 -33.77 0.01 7.27
CA GLN A 571 -35.09 0.41 7.74
C GLN A 571 -36.05 -0.76 7.69
N PRO A 572 -37.04 -0.84 8.62
CA PRO A 572 -38.08 -1.82 8.54
C PRO A 572 -38.79 -1.81 7.19
N SER A 573 -39.03 -2.98 6.66
CA SER A 573 -39.70 -3.16 5.36
C SER A 573 -41.19 -3.34 5.51
N GLU A 574 -41.99 -2.79 4.62
CA GLU A 574 -43.41 -3.09 4.50
C GLU A 574 -43.72 -4.49 3.95
N HIS A 575 -42.67 -5.20 3.52
CA HIS A 575 -42.81 -6.56 2.98
C HIS A 575 -43.19 -7.54 4.11
N THR A 576 -44.26 -8.32 3.91
CA THR A 576 -44.63 -9.39 4.85
C THR A 576 -43.58 -10.50 4.78
N PRO A 577 -42.94 -10.86 5.91
CA PRO A 577 -41.94 -11.91 5.93
C PRO A 577 -42.52 -13.28 5.57
N ASP A 578 -41.70 -14.16 5.00
CA ASP A 578 -42.03 -15.57 4.78
C ASP A 578 -42.23 -16.22 6.18
N PRO A 579 -43.41 -16.74 6.53
CA PRO A 579 -43.79 -16.95 7.94
C PRO A 579 -42.95 -17.97 8.70
N ARG A 580 -42.23 -18.84 8.02
CA ARG A 580 -41.35 -19.89 8.61
C ARG A 580 -39.92 -19.85 8.07
N ARG A 581 -39.46 -18.66 7.69
CA ARG A 581 -38.10 -18.45 7.18
C ARG A 581 -37.17 -17.91 8.25
N LEU A 582 -36.09 -18.62 8.50
CA LEU A 582 -34.97 -18.19 9.32
C LEU A 582 -33.86 -17.60 8.45
N LEU A 583 -33.08 -16.67 9.00
CA LEU A 583 -31.92 -16.09 8.33
C LEU A 583 -30.69 -16.16 9.21
N PHE A 584 -29.59 -16.63 8.65
CA PHE A 584 -28.26 -16.50 9.19
C PHE A 584 -27.35 -15.76 8.18
N ILE A 585 -26.62 -14.73 8.64
CA ILE A 585 -25.65 -14.00 7.83
C ILE A 585 -24.26 -14.13 8.46
N GLY A 586 -23.28 -14.64 7.71
CA GLY A 586 -21.91 -14.74 8.20
C GLY A 586 -20.96 -15.42 7.26
N SER A 587 -19.91 -14.70 6.82
CA SER A 587 -18.89 -15.25 5.92
C SER A 587 -18.22 -16.51 6.51
N PHE A 588 -18.16 -17.60 5.73
CA PHE A 588 -17.50 -18.84 6.12
C PHE A 588 -15.97 -18.75 6.11
N ALA A 589 -15.41 -17.68 5.53
CA ALA A 589 -14.00 -17.36 5.72
C ALA A 589 -13.66 -17.09 7.21
N HIS A 590 -14.66 -16.69 8.02
CA HIS A 590 -14.54 -16.54 9.47
C HIS A 590 -15.05 -17.79 10.16
N ARG A 591 -14.14 -18.59 10.71
CA ARG A 591 -14.42 -19.91 11.31
C ARG A 591 -15.55 -19.94 12.35
N PRO A 592 -15.73 -18.97 13.28
CA PRO A 592 -16.86 -18.93 14.19
C PRO A 592 -18.23 -19.01 13.52
N ASN A 593 -18.38 -18.47 12.29
CA ASN A 593 -19.64 -18.58 11.54
C ASN A 593 -19.89 -20.00 11.04
N VAL A 594 -18.85 -20.72 10.63
CA VAL A 594 -18.95 -22.13 10.24
C VAL A 594 -19.38 -22.96 11.45
N LEU A 595 -18.71 -22.78 12.59
CA LEU A 595 -19.03 -23.51 13.84
C LEU A 595 -20.47 -23.22 14.32
N ALA A 596 -20.95 -21.98 14.12
CA ALA A 596 -22.33 -21.61 14.47
C ALA A 596 -23.36 -22.37 13.63
N VAL A 597 -23.15 -22.42 12.31
CA VAL A 597 -24.06 -23.15 11.41
C VAL A 597 -23.96 -24.66 11.61
N GLU A 598 -22.76 -25.21 11.85
CA GLU A 598 -22.57 -26.63 12.21
C GLU A 598 -23.32 -26.99 13.49
N PHE A 599 -23.20 -26.18 14.54
CA PHE A 599 -23.93 -26.37 15.80
C PHE A 599 -25.43 -26.32 15.55
N PHE A 600 -25.90 -25.29 14.82
CA PHE A 600 -27.33 -25.13 14.55
C PHE A 600 -27.92 -26.31 13.77
N LEU A 601 -27.26 -26.76 12.71
CA LEU A 601 -27.73 -27.87 11.88
C LEU A 601 -27.67 -29.22 12.58
N ARG A 602 -26.72 -29.42 13.50
CA ARG A 602 -26.57 -30.67 14.22
C ARG A 602 -27.49 -30.77 15.43
N GLU A 603 -27.65 -29.69 16.21
CA GLU A 603 -28.28 -29.75 17.52
C GLU A 603 -29.69 -29.10 17.55
N VAL A 604 -29.96 -28.07 16.72
CA VAL A 604 -31.21 -27.30 16.75
C VAL A 604 -32.15 -27.68 15.61
N TRP A 605 -31.60 -27.77 14.40
CA TRP A 605 -32.35 -28.02 13.16
C TRP A 605 -33.20 -29.30 13.17
N PRO A 606 -32.77 -30.45 13.71
CA PRO A 606 -33.57 -31.68 13.75
C PRO A 606 -34.87 -31.57 14.57
N HIS A 607 -34.98 -30.54 15.40
CA HIS A 607 -36.17 -30.31 16.26
C HIS A 607 -37.13 -29.27 15.67
N LEU A 608 -36.89 -28.78 14.47
CA LEU A 608 -37.72 -27.79 13.78
C LEU A 608 -38.50 -28.43 12.64
N GLU A 609 -39.81 -28.13 12.56
CA GLU A 609 -40.68 -28.66 11.51
C GLU A 609 -41.15 -27.56 10.56
N ASN A 610 -41.17 -27.85 9.26
CA ASN A 610 -41.68 -26.95 8.23
C ASN A 610 -41.00 -25.56 8.20
N VAL A 611 -39.70 -25.52 8.45
CA VAL A 611 -38.88 -24.28 8.49
C VAL A 611 -37.88 -24.27 7.35
N THR A 612 -37.63 -23.12 6.79
CA THR A 612 -36.56 -22.89 5.81
C THR A 612 -35.47 -22.05 6.45
N LEU A 613 -34.20 -22.45 6.28
CA LEU A 613 -33.05 -21.67 6.70
C LEU A 613 -32.36 -21.06 5.49
N HIS A 614 -32.25 -19.74 5.47
CA HIS A 614 -31.44 -19.03 4.50
C HIS A 614 -30.09 -18.65 5.14
N VAL A 615 -28.99 -19.06 4.52
CA VAL A 615 -27.60 -18.80 4.96
C VAL A 615 -26.90 -17.96 3.91
N ILE A 616 -26.47 -16.75 4.28
CA ILE A 616 -25.59 -15.93 3.45
C ILE A 616 -24.14 -16.17 3.95
N ALA A 617 -23.39 -16.95 3.17
CA ALA A 617 -22.12 -17.55 3.56
C ALA A 617 -20.87 -16.77 3.10
N GLY A 618 -21.05 -15.72 2.27
CA GLY A 618 -19.96 -14.88 1.76
C GLY A 618 -19.24 -15.42 0.53
N GLN A 619 -18.26 -14.68 0.01
CA GLN A 619 -17.54 -15.05 -1.22
C GLN A 619 -16.77 -16.35 -1.07
N ARG A 620 -16.85 -17.22 -2.10
CA ARG A 620 -16.11 -18.48 -2.20
C ARG A 620 -16.27 -19.37 -0.96
N HIS A 621 -17.48 -19.36 -0.38
CA HIS A 621 -17.79 -20.12 0.84
C HIS A 621 -17.51 -21.62 0.67
N GLU A 622 -17.66 -22.17 -0.53
CA GLU A 622 -17.41 -23.57 -0.88
C GLU A 622 -15.97 -24.02 -0.55
N ARG A 623 -15.02 -23.09 -0.54
CA ARG A 623 -13.63 -23.38 -0.16
C ARG A 623 -13.44 -23.68 1.32
N PHE A 624 -14.37 -23.20 2.16
CA PHE A 624 -14.35 -23.37 3.61
C PHE A 624 -15.31 -24.46 4.05
N TRP A 625 -16.50 -24.46 3.47
CA TRP A 625 -17.51 -25.48 3.66
C TRP A 625 -18.56 -25.44 2.54
N ASP A 626 -18.61 -26.52 1.77
CA ASP A 626 -19.64 -26.75 0.74
C ASP A 626 -20.88 -27.33 1.44
N LEU A 627 -21.71 -26.42 1.99
CA LEU A 627 -22.87 -26.75 2.80
C LEU A 627 -24.04 -27.17 1.91
N TYR A 628 -24.50 -28.42 2.09
CA TYR A 628 -25.73 -28.92 1.54
C TYR A 628 -26.57 -29.60 2.63
N SER A 629 -27.82 -29.14 2.83
CA SER A 629 -28.78 -29.76 3.74
C SER A 629 -30.21 -29.49 3.25
N PRO A 630 -31.14 -30.47 3.36
CA PRO A 630 -32.54 -30.24 3.00
C PRO A 630 -33.18 -29.10 3.79
N GLY A 631 -33.88 -28.21 3.09
CA GLY A 631 -34.52 -27.03 3.71
C GLY A 631 -33.55 -25.88 4.03
N VAL A 632 -32.28 -25.99 3.64
CA VAL A 632 -31.27 -24.94 3.77
C VAL A 632 -30.93 -24.37 2.42
N GLU A 633 -31.14 -23.06 2.26
CA GLU A 633 -30.73 -22.29 1.09
C GLU A 633 -29.42 -21.58 1.41
N VAL A 634 -28.37 -21.87 0.62
CA VAL A 634 -27.07 -21.23 0.82
C VAL A 634 -26.80 -20.25 -0.32
N GLU A 635 -26.45 -19.04 0.03
CA GLU A 635 -26.12 -17.97 -0.89
C GLU A 635 -24.71 -17.44 -0.60
N GLY A 636 -23.95 -17.14 -1.66
CA GLY A 636 -22.61 -16.58 -1.54
C GLY A 636 -22.61 -15.11 -1.11
N PHE A 637 -21.78 -14.30 -1.76
CA PHE A 637 -21.74 -12.86 -1.49
C PHE A 637 -22.98 -12.17 -2.08
N VAL A 638 -23.65 -11.40 -1.24
CA VAL A 638 -24.80 -10.57 -1.60
C VAL A 638 -24.41 -9.11 -1.40
N SER A 639 -24.55 -8.29 -2.43
CA SER A 639 -24.24 -6.86 -2.35
C SER A 639 -25.20 -6.05 -1.48
N ASP A 640 -26.45 -6.53 -1.37
CA ASP A 640 -27.48 -5.94 -0.53
C ASP A 640 -28.24 -7.02 0.26
N VAL A 641 -28.02 -7.06 1.56
CA VAL A 641 -28.61 -8.04 2.48
C VAL A 641 -30.02 -7.66 2.94
N ARG A 642 -30.48 -6.44 2.69
CA ARG A 642 -31.80 -5.96 3.13
C ARG A 642 -32.98 -6.78 2.64
N PRO A 643 -33.01 -7.27 1.38
CA PRO A 643 -34.07 -8.16 0.93
C PRO A 643 -34.13 -9.49 1.71
N ALA A 644 -32.96 -10.03 2.11
CA ALA A 644 -32.91 -11.24 2.93
C ALA A 644 -33.49 -10.99 4.35
N TYR A 645 -33.12 -9.87 4.98
CA TYR A 645 -33.73 -9.46 6.24
C TYR A 645 -35.25 -9.27 6.08
N ALA A 646 -35.71 -8.58 5.04
CA ALA A 646 -37.13 -8.31 4.81
C ALA A 646 -37.96 -9.61 4.72
N ARG A 647 -37.46 -10.64 4.05
CA ARG A 647 -38.10 -11.94 3.91
C ARG A 647 -38.05 -12.83 5.17
N ALA A 648 -37.11 -12.59 6.07
CA ALA A 648 -36.92 -13.40 7.24
C ALA A 648 -38.05 -13.14 8.29
N ALA A 649 -38.61 -14.20 8.86
CA ALA A 649 -39.45 -14.13 10.04
C ALA A 649 -38.61 -13.94 11.32
N ILE A 650 -37.50 -14.66 11.41
CA ILE A 650 -36.57 -14.63 12.54
C ILE A 650 -35.13 -14.62 12.03
N VAL A 651 -34.30 -13.79 12.64
CA VAL A 651 -32.85 -13.82 12.44
C VAL A 651 -32.21 -14.62 13.58
N ILE A 652 -31.34 -15.58 13.23
CA ILE A 652 -30.64 -16.42 14.19
C ILE A 652 -29.15 -16.08 14.28
N ALA A 653 -28.60 -16.11 15.50
CA ALA A 653 -27.18 -15.95 15.77
C ALA A 653 -26.68 -17.03 16.76
N PRO A 654 -26.58 -18.30 16.32
CA PRO A 654 -26.24 -19.45 17.17
C PRO A 654 -24.73 -19.61 17.36
N LEU A 655 -24.01 -18.51 17.66
CA LEU A 655 -22.56 -18.52 17.78
C LEU A 655 -22.11 -19.31 19.01
N VAL A 656 -21.08 -20.14 18.84
CA VAL A 656 -20.47 -20.90 19.95
C VAL A 656 -19.29 -20.17 20.59
N ALA A 657 -18.70 -19.22 19.85
CA ALA A 657 -17.65 -18.30 20.32
C ALA A 657 -17.71 -17.01 19.53
N SER A 658 -17.43 -15.87 20.16
CA SER A 658 -17.36 -14.57 19.51
C SER A 658 -16.34 -13.68 20.22
N ALA A 659 -15.49 -13.00 19.46
CA ALA A 659 -14.50 -12.05 19.99
C ALA A 659 -15.03 -10.60 19.99
N GLY A 660 -15.70 -10.19 18.92
CA GLY A 660 -16.18 -8.81 18.75
C GLY A 660 -17.71 -8.69 18.71
N THR A 661 -18.17 -7.49 18.45
CA THR A 661 -19.62 -7.18 18.34
C THR A 661 -20.18 -7.73 17.04
N ASN A 662 -21.30 -8.45 17.13
CA ASN A 662 -21.96 -9.02 15.95
C ASN A 662 -22.83 -7.99 15.24
N ILE A 663 -22.29 -7.34 14.20
CA ILE A 663 -23.00 -6.33 13.38
C ILE A 663 -24.31 -6.87 12.81
N LYS A 664 -24.37 -8.16 12.44
CA LYS A 664 -25.60 -8.82 11.96
C LYS A 664 -26.79 -8.68 12.92
N ILE A 665 -26.55 -8.62 14.23
CA ILE A 665 -27.61 -8.40 15.22
C ILE A 665 -28.08 -6.95 15.14
N MET A 666 -27.17 -5.99 15.09
CA MET A 666 -27.53 -4.57 14.98
C MET A 666 -28.28 -4.26 13.67
N GLU A 667 -27.86 -4.88 12.56
CA GLU A 667 -28.57 -4.78 11.28
C GLU A 667 -29.98 -5.38 11.36
N ALA A 668 -30.13 -6.56 11.99
CA ALA A 668 -31.42 -7.18 12.22
C ALA A 668 -32.33 -6.32 13.09
N MET A 669 -31.77 -5.72 14.16
CA MET A 669 -32.48 -4.76 15.01
C MET A 669 -32.95 -3.53 14.21
N ALA A 670 -32.04 -2.96 13.38
CA ALA A 670 -32.35 -1.80 12.54
C ALA A 670 -33.42 -2.13 11.49
N MET A 671 -33.42 -3.35 10.95
CA MET A 671 -34.48 -3.86 10.06
C MET A 671 -35.79 -4.23 10.79
N GLY A 672 -35.85 -4.06 12.11
CA GLY A 672 -37.01 -4.42 12.90
C GLY A 672 -37.33 -5.91 12.84
N LYS A 673 -36.33 -6.78 13.04
CA LYS A 673 -36.48 -8.24 13.03
C LYS A 673 -36.44 -8.84 14.42
N ALA A 674 -37.23 -9.89 14.65
CA ALA A 674 -37.10 -10.74 15.83
C ALA A 674 -35.79 -11.51 15.77
N ILE A 675 -35.05 -11.55 16.87
CA ILE A 675 -33.69 -12.11 16.92
C ILE A 675 -33.65 -13.19 18.01
N ILE A 676 -33.11 -14.37 17.66
CA ILE A 676 -32.76 -15.42 18.60
C ILE A 676 -31.27 -15.64 18.54
N SER A 677 -30.60 -15.53 19.66
CA SER A 677 -29.15 -15.62 19.76
C SER A 677 -28.71 -16.55 20.90
N SER A 678 -27.53 -17.11 20.77
CA SER A 678 -26.81 -17.64 21.93
C SER A 678 -26.21 -16.50 22.78
N GLU A 679 -25.73 -16.80 23.98
CA GLU A 679 -24.99 -15.83 24.81
C GLU A 679 -23.74 -15.28 24.06
N ALA A 680 -23.01 -16.13 23.33
CA ALA A 680 -21.88 -15.71 22.52
C ALA A 680 -22.30 -14.78 21.37
N GLY A 681 -23.50 -14.91 20.83
CA GLY A 681 -23.99 -14.08 19.73
C GLY A 681 -24.26 -12.63 20.12
N VAL A 682 -24.76 -12.37 21.32
CA VAL A 682 -24.99 -11.00 21.86
C VAL A 682 -23.78 -10.39 22.55
N HIS A 683 -22.65 -11.06 22.46
CA HIS A 683 -21.42 -10.58 23.03
C HIS A 683 -21.07 -9.18 22.53
N GLY A 684 -20.73 -8.28 23.44
CA GLY A 684 -20.43 -6.88 23.12
C GLY A 684 -21.65 -5.99 22.87
N LEU A 685 -22.86 -6.48 23.15
CA LEU A 685 -24.12 -5.74 23.08
C LEU A 685 -24.76 -5.73 24.47
N ASP A 686 -24.06 -5.16 25.47
CA ASP A 686 -24.39 -5.23 26.90
C ASP A 686 -25.69 -4.49 27.26
N GLU A 687 -26.17 -3.59 26.37
CA GLU A 687 -27.40 -2.85 26.57
C GLU A 687 -28.68 -3.60 26.10
N LEU A 688 -28.53 -4.81 25.52
CA LEU A 688 -29.68 -5.61 25.10
C LEU A 688 -30.37 -6.31 26.27
N GLU A 689 -31.69 -6.18 26.33
CA GLU A 689 -32.54 -6.84 27.32
C GLU A 689 -33.08 -8.15 26.73
N ASN A 690 -32.73 -9.30 27.38
CA ASN A 690 -33.26 -10.61 26.99
C ASN A 690 -34.78 -10.67 27.20
N GLY A 691 -35.51 -11.19 26.23
CA GLY A 691 -36.97 -11.27 26.23
C GLY A 691 -37.67 -9.98 25.78
N LYS A 692 -36.92 -8.91 25.50
CA LYS A 692 -37.43 -7.62 25.04
C LYS A 692 -36.87 -7.22 23.70
N ASP A 693 -35.54 -7.12 23.56
CA ASP A 693 -34.84 -6.74 22.32
C ASP A 693 -34.42 -7.96 21.52
N VAL A 694 -34.12 -9.05 22.21
CA VAL A 694 -33.58 -10.30 21.66
C VAL A 694 -33.98 -11.46 22.57
N ILE A 695 -34.14 -12.67 22.05
CA ILE A 695 -34.19 -13.89 22.85
C ILE A 695 -32.80 -14.50 22.93
N VAL A 696 -32.25 -14.55 24.16
CA VAL A 696 -30.93 -15.17 24.39
C VAL A 696 -31.13 -16.57 24.96
N THR A 697 -30.52 -17.56 24.35
CA THR A 697 -30.66 -18.99 24.69
C THR A 697 -29.32 -19.58 25.11
N ARG A 698 -29.35 -20.58 26.03
CA ARG A 698 -28.17 -21.24 26.60
C ARG A 698 -27.98 -22.66 26.11
N SER A 699 -29.00 -23.24 25.46
CA SER A 699 -28.96 -24.61 24.94
C SER A 699 -29.64 -24.69 23.57
N ALA A 700 -29.39 -25.79 22.85
CA ALA A 700 -30.06 -26.11 21.60
C ALA A 700 -31.57 -26.28 21.78
N GLU A 701 -31.99 -26.89 22.90
CA GLU A 701 -33.40 -27.09 23.25
C GLU A 701 -34.13 -25.77 23.52
N GLU A 702 -33.51 -24.84 24.26
CA GLU A 702 -34.03 -23.49 24.45
C GLU A 702 -34.18 -22.77 23.12
N MET A 703 -33.17 -22.88 22.22
CA MET A 703 -33.17 -22.23 20.93
C MET A 703 -34.26 -22.77 20.00
N SER A 704 -34.41 -24.10 19.89
CA SER A 704 -35.45 -24.71 19.07
C SER A 704 -36.85 -24.39 19.59
N SER A 705 -37.05 -24.40 20.92
CA SER A 705 -38.29 -24.02 21.55
C SER A 705 -38.65 -22.54 21.35
N ALA A 706 -37.68 -21.64 21.47
CA ALA A 706 -37.85 -20.21 21.19
C ALA A 706 -38.21 -19.93 19.72
N ILE A 707 -37.56 -20.61 18.79
CA ILE A 707 -37.86 -20.49 17.35
C ILE A 707 -39.29 -20.94 17.07
N SER A 708 -39.70 -22.12 17.54
CA SER A 708 -41.05 -22.65 17.32
C SER A 708 -42.08 -21.71 17.92
N ARG A 709 -41.90 -21.25 19.18
CA ARG A 709 -42.78 -20.32 19.85
C ARG A 709 -42.99 -19.02 19.09
N LEU A 710 -41.91 -18.36 18.61
CA LEU A 710 -42.01 -17.11 17.88
C LEU A 710 -42.60 -17.27 16.47
N LEU A 711 -42.38 -18.43 15.82
CA LEU A 711 -43.02 -18.74 14.53
C LEU A 711 -44.56 -18.92 14.70
N ASP A 712 -44.98 -19.50 15.81
CA ASP A 712 -46.41 -19.76 16.10
C ASP A 712 -47.12 -18.61 16.83
N ASN A 713 -46.38 -17.59 17.33
CA ASN A 713 -46.90 -16.40 18.00
C ASN A 713 -46.46 -15.09 17.33
N PRO A 714 -47.19 -14.65 16.29
CA PRO A 714 -46.87 -13.40 15.57
C PRO A 714 -46.91 -12.12 16.44
N GLU A 715 -47.77 -12.09 17.46
CA GLU A 715 -47.91 -10.90 18.36
C GLU A 715 -46.65 -10.71 19.20
N GLU A 716 -46.11 -11.77 19.78
CA GLU A 716 -44.86 -11.76 20.53
C GLU A 716 -43.69 -11.37 19.63
N ARG A 717 -43.63 -11.92 18.42
CA ARG A 717 -42.62 -11.59 17.43
C ARG A 717 -42.61 -10.10 17.07
N VAL A 718 -43.79 -9.52 16.76
CA VAL A 718 -43.91 -8.08 16.42
C VAL A 718 -43.53 -7.20 17.62
N SER A 719 -43.82 -7.64 18.86
CA SER A 719 -43.37 -6.91 20.04
C SER A 719 -41.87 -6.84 20.15
N LEU A 720 -41.16 -7.96 19.94
CA LEU A 720 -39.67 -8.02 19.89
C LEU A 720 -39.10 -7.15 18.75
N GLU A 721 -39.66 -7.22 17.56
CA GLU A 721 -39.27 -6.44 16.40
C GLU A 721 -39.28 -4.93 16.66
N ARG A 722 -40.37 -4.44 17.30
CA ARG A 722 -40.51 -3.03 17.64
C ARG A 722 -39.51 -2.58 18.71
N HIS A 723 -39.27 -3.38 19.76
CA HIS A 723 -38.29 -3.05 20.79
C HIS A 723 -36.88 -3.08 20.27
N ALA A 724 -36.52 -4.10 19.48
CA ALA A 724 -35.21 -4.20 18.82
C ALA A 724 -34.91 -2.95 17.98
N ARG A 725 -35.85 -2.49 17.16
CA ARG A 725 -35.71 -1.26 16.36
C ARG A 725 -35.52 -0.02 17.23
N ALA A 726 -36.34 0.15 18.25
CA ALA A 726 -36.26 1.31 19.15
C ALA A 726 -34.90 1.37 19.89
N THR A 727 -34.35 0.21 20.28
CA THR A 727 -33.03 0.14 20.90
C THR A 727 -31.91 0.44 19.90
N ALA A 728 -32.00 -0.04 18.63
CA ALA A 728 -31.05 0.31 17.60
C ALA A 728 -31.00 1.83 17.34
N GLU A 729 -32.15 2.47 17.26
CA GLU A 729 -32.25 3.93 17.05
C GLU A 729 -31.66 4.73 18.22
N ARG A 730 -31.84 4.28 19.43
CA ARG A 730 -31.38 4.98 20.63
C ARG A 730 -29.89 4.87 20.87
N ILE A 731 -29.24 3.74 20.51
CA ILE A 731 -27.88 3.41 20.99
C ILE A 731 -26.88 3.19 19.84
N TYR A 732 -27.29 2.54 18.75
CA TYR A 732 -26.37 2.00 17.77
C TYR A 732 -26.28 2.81 16.46
N GLY A 733 -26.88 4.00 16.37
CA GLY A 733 -26.70 4.89 15.22
C GLY A 733 -25.27 5.39 15.08
N TRP A 734 -24.70 5.37 13.87
CA TRP A 734 -23.33 5.82 13.61
C TRP A 734 -23.05 7.27 14.03
N ASP A 735 -24.05 8.15 14.01
CA ASP A 735 -23.86 9.55 14.42
C ASP A 735 -23.52 9.65 15.91
N ALA A 736 -24.23 8.91 16.76
CA ALA A 736 -23.95 8.84 18.20
C ALA A 736 -22.56 8.22 18.49
N ILE A 737 -22.18 7.21 17.72
CA ILE A 737 -20.86 6.58 17.86
C ILE A 737 -19.73 7.52 17.40
N ALA A 738 -19.94 8.27 16.32
CA ALA A 738 -18.97 9.22 15.82
C ALA A 738 -18.67 10.37 16.80
N VAL A 739 -19.65 10.80 17.59
CA VAL A 739 -19.43 11.80 18.66
C VAL A 739 -18.39 11.30 19.67
N ARG A 740 -18.46 10.03 20.10
CA ARG A 740 -17.46 9.43 21.01
C ARG A 740 -16.07 9.38 20.37
N GLN A 741 -16.00 9.05 19.08
CA GLN A 741 -14.72 9.03 18.34
C GLN A 741 -14.11 10.44 18.26
N LYS A 742 -14.91 11.47 17.97
CA LYS A 742 -14.45 12.87 17.95
C LYS A 742 -13.94 13.32 19.31
N GLN A 743 -14.65 13.02 20.38
CA GLN A 743 -14.22 13.33 21.74
C GLN A 743 -12.85 12.72 22.05
N LEU A 744 -12.64 11.46 21.67
CA LEU A 744 -11.33 10.82 21.85
C LEU A 744 -10.21 11.53 21.06
N TYR A 745 -10.49 11.98 19.83
CA TYR A 745 -9.52 12.75 19.05
C TYR A 745 -9.22 14.13 19.64
N GLU A 746 -10.18 14.76 20.27
CA GLU A 746 -10.03 16.06 20.93
C GLU A 746 -9.24 15.96 22.25
N GLU A 747 -9.37 14.85 22.98
CA GLU A 747 -8.65 14.58 24.23
C GLU A 747 -7.16 14.28 24.03
N LEU A 748 -6.74 13.80 22.85
CA LEU A 748 -5.35 13.47 22.50
C LEU A 748 -4.64 14.62 21.77
#